data_68a3fe4f6b960b8b448a69783c1cbda1
#
_entry.id   68a3fe4f6b960b8b448a69783c1cbda1
#
_cell.length_a   1.000
_cell.length_b   1.000
_cell.length_c   1.000
_cell.angle_alpha   90.00
_cell.angle_beta   90.00
_cell.angle_gamma   90.00
#
_symmetry.space_group_name_H-M   'P 1'
#
loop_
_entity.id
_entity.type
_entity.pdbx_description
1 polymer ?
#
loop_
_entity_poly.entity_id
_entity_poly.type
_entity_poly.pdbx_seq_one_letter_code
_entity_poly.pdbx_strand_id
1 'polypeptide(L)'
;MQKFIGKILCAILILFAFSAYSINLPKRTIGNTEFYCYKVAAKETIYGISRKLNVSKDDLMKYNPALVDGLKKDYVLLIPVNLLDSDNNVNSNIKADIDVDSNVTHIVDKGETLYGLSKMYNVTQDEIISLNPSVKAGLKSGQRIVIPQPKQEESSASDASSIVFHTIKKGETLYSLSKQYNTSIEGILALNPGVSPTNFKVDEIIKIQPNSVKSELKETSVTTMVPYVAKKGDNYKKIAKDNDIDIDDLKAANPNTNKVKSGKTIQIPVTTKDSVLMVVNEGTENELRYNSSARIKEIYDSIHDIKSGNGIKIAMLLPYMLDEQSPSKQARLYTEFYKGFLIALDKARKQCEENIEVFAYDTKSSSAQLDSLLSLPELKEMDLIFAPDDSEQLKTISAYCNENKIFMVNAFSLKTEDYNTNPYMFQINTPQTFMYADVYDWFDNEFKDHEIVFVHKKGSTKKDFANDLKSHIESSGKSVAQMEYVTSLMAEKLSEHTDSLKKYLFIPTSGTKNVMSKLVSAVKALKADRSDIQVSVLGYPEWVTYTDEWQKTFHAVDTYFYSRFFTNPDNPKLEEFNSLYKKWYGEKTLNAAPVFGLLGYDTGMYFIDAMCDAKNDISKIDNNYDGIQSHFNFERTSNWSGYINKSVYIIHYTPSNDIEIEVK
;
A
#
# COMPACT_ATOMS: atom_id res chain seq x y z
N MET A 1 -61.90 9.61 -32.32
CA MET A 1 -61.38 8.22 -32.35
C MET A 1 -59.86 8.12 -32.58
N GLN A 2 -59.19 9.03 -33.30
CA GLN A 2 -57.72 8.96 -33.55
C GLN A 2 -56.79 9.32 -32.33
N LYS A 3 -57.28 10.06 -31.33
CA LYS A 3 -56.55 10.41 -30.15
C LYS A 3 -56.46 9.29 -29.05
N PHE A 4 -57.34 8.29 -29.17
CA PHE A 4 -57.40 7.18 -28.21
C PHE A 4 -56.57 5.99 -28.67
N ILE A 5 -56.36 5.83 -29.97
CA ILE A 5 -55.50 4.76 -30.53
C ILE A 5 -53.99 5.05 -30.29
N GLY A 6 -53.57 6.33 -30.33
CA GLY A 6 -52.20 6.74 -30.07
C GLY A 6 -51.71 6.49 -28.62
N LYS A 7 -52.65 6.60 -27.65
CA LYS A 7 -52.31 6.34 -26.22
C LYS A 7 -52.24 4.85 -25.88
N ILE A 8 -52.99 4.02 -26.58
CA ILE A 8 -52.92 2.56 -26.40
C ILE A 8 -51.70 1.98 -27.10
N LEU A 9 -51.28 2.53 -28.26
CA LEU A 9 -50.05 2.12 -28.93
C LEU A 9 -48.79 2.53 -28.14
N CYS A 10 -48.75 3.71 -27.48
CA CYS A 10 -47.66 4.09 -26.56
C CYS A 10 -47.63 3.24 -25.28
N ALA A 11 -48.78 2.82 -24.75
CA ALA A 11 -48.85 1.95 -23.58
C ALA A 11 -48.40 0.51 -23.89
N ILE A 12 -48.70 0.01 -25.11
CA ILE A 12 -48.27 -1.31 -25.57
C ILE A 12 -46.75 -1.31 -25.92
N LEU A 13 -46.18 -0.21 -26.45
CA LEU A 13 -44.76 -0.07 -26.69
C LEU A 13 -43.93 0.07 -25.40
N ILE A 14 -44.54 0.55 -24.31
CA ILE A 14 -43.88 0.60 -22.99
C ILE A 14 -43.91 -0.77 -22.28
N LEU A 15 -44.90 -1.62 -22.59
CA LEU A 15 -44.99 -2.98 -22.04
C LEU A 15 -44.13 -4.02 -22.76
N PHE A 16 -43.67 -3.74 -23.99
CA PHE A 16 -42.76 -4.63 -24.74
C PHE A 16 -41.28 -4.27 -24.60
N ALA A 17 -40.92 -3.17 -23.90
CA ALA A 17 -39.52 -2.81 -23.64
C ALA A 17 -38.95 -3.43 -22.34
N PHE A 18 -39.70 -4.33 -21.67
CA PHE A 18 -39.27 -4.95 -20.42
C PHE A 18 -38.81 -6.43 -20.51
N SER A 19 -38.65 -6.96 -21.70
CA SER A 19 -38.15 -8.32 -21.86
C SER A 19 -37.03 -8.38 -22.90
N ALA A 20 -35.83 -8.09 -22.53
CA ALA A 20 -34.53 -8.58 -22.96
C ALA A 20 -33.37 -7.59 -22.61
N TYR A 21 -33.26 -7.20 -21.38
CA TYR A 21 -31.93 -6.83 -20.88
C TYR A 21 -31.36 -8.08 -20.25
N SER A 22 -30.60 -8.85 -21.00
CA SER A 22 -29.57 -9.73 -20.39
C SER A 22 -28.58 -8.79 -19.71
N ILE A 23 -28.71 -8.64 -18.39
CA ILE A 23 -27.82 -7.83 -17.59
C ILE A 23 -26.51 -8.58 -17.56
N ASN A 24 -25.60 -8.23 -18.47
CA ASN A 24 -24.25 -8.81 -18.51
C ASN A 24 -23.43 -8.18 -17.36
N LEU A 25 -23.67 -8.66 -16.13
CA LEU A 25 -22.93 -8.26 -14.96
C LEU A 25 -21.63 -9.07 -14.89
N PRO A 26 -20.50 -8.43 -14.56
CA PRO A 26 -19.27 -9.17 -14.31
C PRO A 26 -19.50 -10.13 -13.15
N LYS A 27 -18.99 -11.36 -13.30
CA LYS A 27 -19.08 -12.43 -12.30
C LYS A 27 -17.79 -12.49 -11.48
N ARG A 28 -17.91 -12.93 -10.24
CA ARG A 28 -16.78 -13.17 -9.32
C ARG A 28 -17.07 -14.38 -8.45
N THR A 29 -16.09 -15.26 -8.32
CA THR A 29 -16.19 -16.41 -7.40
C THR A 29 -15.57 -16.04 -6.04
N ILE A 30 -16.30 -16.28 -4.95
CA ILE A 30 -15.85 -16.06 -3.59
C ILE A 30 -16.11 -17.36 -2.82
N GLY A 31 -15.03 -18.07 -2.46
CA GLY A 31 -15.15 -19.44 -1.95
C GLY A 31 -15.75 -20.34 -3.03
N ASN A 32 -16.75 -21.14 -2.67
CA ASN A 32 -17.48 -22.01 -3.62
C ASN A 32 -18.72 -21.34 -4.24
N THR A 33 -18.88 -20.02 -4.10
CA THR A 33 -20.07 -19.31 -4.58
C THR A 33 -19.68 -18.29 -5.64
N GLU A 34 -20.30 -18.37 -6.81
CA GLU A 34 -20.18 -17.40 -7.90
C GLU A 34 -21.16 -16.25 -7.68
N PHE A 35 -20.68 -15.02 -7.81
CA PHE A 35 -21.45 -13.81 -7.62
C PHE A 35 -21.43 -12.92 -8.87
N TYR A 36 -22.56 -12.31 -9.19
CA TYR A 36 -22.60 -11.14 -10.04
C TYR A 36 -22.19 -9.89 -9.25
N CYS A 37 -21.41 -9.02 -9.87
CA CYS A 37 -20.95 -7.75 -9.31
C CYS A 37 -21.79 -6.61 -9.89
N TYR A 38 -22.68 -6.03 -9.08
CA TYR A 38 -23.52 -4.92 -9.49
C TYR A 38 -22.98 -3.60 -8.93
N LYS A 39 -22.55 -2.68 -9.80
CA LYS A 39 -22.08 -1.36 -9.39
C LYS A 39 -23.26 -0.40 -9.22
N VAL A 40 -23.42 0.14 -8.01
CA VAL A 40 -24.51 1.05 -7.65
C VAL A 40 -24.33 2.40 -8.34
N ALA A 41 -25.35 2.83 -9.09
CA ALA A 41 -25.37 4.15 -9.75
C ALA A 41 -25.84 5.25 -8.77
N ALA A 42 -25.62 6.51 -9.16
CA ALA A 42 -26.09 7.65 -8.36
C ALA A 42 -27.62 7.62 -8.21
N LYS A 43 -28.10 7.85 -6.97
CA LYS A 43 -29.53 7.86 -6.61
C LYS A 43 -30.25 6.50 -6.66
N GLU A 44 -29.56 5.40 -6.89
CA GLU A 44 -30.18 4.08 -6.71
C GLU A 44 -30.42 3.79 -5.22
N THR A 45 -31.46 3.04 -4.95
CA THR A 45 -31.82 2.56 -3.60
C THR A 45 -31.77 1.05 -3.56
N ILE A 46 -31.56 0.45 -2.37
CA ILE A 46 -31.60 -1.01 -2.19
C ILE A 46 -32.90 -1.58 -2.74
N TYR A 47 -34.04 -0.90 -2.51
CA TYR A 47 -35.34 -1.31 -3.04
C TYR A 47 -35.41 -1.24 -4.56
N GLY A 48 -34.87 -0.19 -5.16
CA GLY A 48 -34.81 -0.04 -6.62
C GLY A 48 -33.95 -1.14 -7.27
N ILE A 49 -32.81 -1.45 -6.69
CA ILE A 49 -31.89 -2.51 -7.16
C ILE A 49 -32.50 -3.89 -6.96
N SER A 50 -33.13 -4.15 -5.81
CA SER A 50 -33.87 -5.38 -5.52
C SER A 50 -34.91 -5.67 -6.60
N ARG A 51 -35.72 -4.67 -6.96
CA ARG A 51 -36.73 -4.81 -8.05
C ARG A 51 -36.11 -4.96 -9.44
N LYS A 52 -35.03 -4.20 -9.71
CA LYS A 52 -34.35 -4.22 -11.01
C LYS A 52 -33.68 -5.58 -11.31
N LEU A 53 -33.16 -6.23 -10.28
CA LEU A 53 -32.45 -7.50 -10.40
C LEU A 53 -33.32 -8.70 -10.01
N ASN A 54 -34.54 -8.49 -9.56
CA ASN A 54 -35.43 -9.51 -9.02
C ASN A 54 -34.82 -10.36 -7.89
N VAL A 55 -34.06 -9.70 -7.02
CA VAL A 55 -33.40 -10.30 -5.85
C VAL A 55 -33.96 -9.67 -4.58
N SER A 56 -34.27 -10.47 -3.55
CA SER A 56 -34.84 -9.93 -2.32
C SER A 56 -33.88 -8.93 -1.62
N LYS A 57 -34.44 -7.93 -0.93
CA LYS A 57 -33.65 -7.00 -0.12
C LYS A 57 -32.82 -7.74 0.95
N ASP A 58 -33.41 -8.76 1.54
CA ASP A 58 -32.78 -9.56 2.60
C ASP A 58 -31.59 -10.38 2.05
N ASP A 59 -31.73 -10.91 0.84
CA ASP A 59 -30.62 -11.57 0.15
C ASP A 59 -29.52 -10.59 -0.22
N LEU A 60 -29.88 -9.38 -0.73
CA LEU A 60 -28.88 -8.35 -0.98
C LEU A 60 -28.13 -7.96 0.30
N MET A 61 -28.82 -7.80 1.42
CA MET A 61 -28.20 -7.48 2.71
C MET A 61 -27.36 -8.63 3.27
N LYS A 62 -27.83 -9.88 3.12
CA LYS A 62 -27.14 -11.09 3.57
C LYS A 62 -25.74 -11.22 2.96
N TYR A 63 -25.62 -10.96 1.67
CA TYR A 63 -24.34 -11.08 0.95
C TYR A 63 -23.53 -9.77 0.90
N ASN A 64 -24.10 -8.67 1.39
CA ASN A 64 -23.49 -7.35 1.44
C ASN A 64 -23.70 -6.71 2.82
N PRO A 65 -23.06 -7.20 3.89
CA PRO A 65 -23.27 -6.73 5.27
C PRO A 65 -23.06 -5.21 5.45
N ALA A 66 -22.17 -4.61 4.68
CA ALA A 66 -21.91 -3.17 4.73
C ALA A 66 -23.11 -2.30 4.27
N LEU A 67 -24.19 -2.89 3.75
CA LEU A 67 -25.44 -2.17 3.46
C LEU A 67 -26.19 -1.72 4.74
N VAL A 68 -25.82 -2.20 5.92
CA VAL A 68 -26.32 -1.71 7.21
C VAL A 68 -25.97 -0.22 7.39
N ASP A 69 -24.83 0.23 6.87
CA ASP A 69 -24.39 1.63 6.92
C ASP A 69 -24.95 2.48 5.76
N GLY A 70 -25.88 1.92 4.99
CA GLY A 70 -26.54 2.57 3.86
C GLY A 70 -25.89 2.29 2.49
N LEU A 71 -26.68 2.45 1.44
CA LEU A 71 -26.25 2.27 0.06
C LEU A 71 -25.51 3.51 -0.45
N LYS A 72 -24.27 3.37 -0.86
CA LYS A 72 -23.46 4.48 -1.41
C LYS A 72 -23.29 4.31 -2.92
N LYS A 73 -23.22 5.45 -3.64
CA LYS A 73 -22.85 5.45 -5.06
C LYS A 73 -21.51 4.75 -5.25
N ASP A 74 -21.36 4.04 -6.36
CA ASP A 74 -20.17 3.27 -6.75
C ASP A 74 -19.88 2.04 -5.87
N TYR A 75 -20.72 1.73 -4.86
CA TYR A 75 -20.65 0.49 -4.12
C TYR A 75 -20.90 -0.71 -5.05
N VAL A 76 -20.12 -1.77 -4.89
CA VAL A 76 -20.29 -3.01 -5.68
C VAL A 76 -21.02 -4.05 -4.84
N LEU A 77 -22.26 -4.33 -5.21
CA LEU A 77 -23.06 -5.38 -4.59
C LEU A 77 -22.68 -6.75 -5.16
N LEU A 78 -22.49 -7.70 -4.25
CA LEU A 78 -22.29 -9.10 -4.57
C LEU A 78 -23.63 -9.83 -4.55
N ILE A 79 -24.00 -10.46 -5.67
CA ILE A 79 -25.28 -11.15 -5.83
C ILE A 79 -24.98 -12.56 -6.29
N PRO A 80 -25.27 -13.61 -5.48
CA PRO A 80 -25.04 -15.00 -5.89
C PRO A 80 -25.71 -15.32 -7.23
N VAL A 81 -24.98 -16.00 -8.11
CA VAL A 81 -25.44 -16.34 -9.47
C VAL A 81 -26.75 -17.13 -9.44
N ASN A 82 -26.90 -18.03 -8.47
CA ASN A 82 -28.12 -18.83 -8.29
C ASN A 82 -29.37 -18.00 -7.96
N LEU A 83 -29.23 -16.75 -7.52
CA LEU A 83 -30.37 -15.85 -7.28
C LEU A 83 -30.83 -15.08 -8.53
N LEU A 84 -29.99 -15.00 -9.57
CA LEU A 84 -30.31 -14.31 -10.82
C LEU A 84 -30.61 -15.30 -11.97
N ASP A 85 -30.04 -16.48 -11.96
CA ASP A 85 -30.13 -17.47 -13.04
C ASP A 85 -31.26 -18.51 -12.84
N SER A 86 -32.25 -18.26 -11.96
CA SER A 86 -33.32 -19.21 -11.59
C SER A 86 -34.32 -19.49 -12.70
N ASP A 87 -34.27 -18.82 -13.85
CA ASP A 87 -35.12 -19.11 -14.99
C ASP A 87 -34.31 -19.00 -16.29
N ASN A 88 -33.74 -20.13 -16.75
CA ASN A 88 -33.71 -20.52 -18.15
C ASN A 88 -32.85 -21.78 -18.37
N ASN A 89 -33.56 -22.90 -18.47
CA ASN A 89 -33.06 -24.10 -19.12
C ASN A 89 -33.25 -23.89 -20.65
N VAL A 90 -32.14 -23.71 -21.41
CA VAL A 90 -31.99 -24.13 -22.82
C VAL A 90 -30.54 -24.08 -23.25
N ASN A 91 -30.01 -25.27 -23.45
CA ASN A 91 -29.02 -25.76 -24.41
C ASN A 91 -28.05 -24.82 -25.14
N SER A 92 -26.81 -25.27 -25.01
CA SER A 92 -25.86 -25.63 -26.08
C SER A 92 -24.85 -24.62 -26.58
N ASN A 93 -23.58 -25.06 -26.37
CA ASN A 93 -22.45 -24.94 -27.30
C ASN A 93 -22.08 -23.54 -27.84
N ILE A 94 -21.20 -22.87 -27.10
CA ILE A 94 -20.05 -22.23 -27.72
C ILE A 94 -18.85 -22.46 -26.79
N LYS A 95 -17.90 -23.26 -27.26
CA LYS A 95 -16.54 -23.30 -26.74
C LYS A 95 -15.91 -21.95 -27.06
N ALA A 96 -15.65 -21.18 -26.04
CA ALA A 96 -14.60 -20.18 -26.02
C ALA A 96 -13.94 -20.31 -24.65
N ASP A 97 -12.71 -20.76 -24.66
CA ASP A 97 -11.83 -20.79 -23.51
C ASP A 97 -11.74 -19.37 -22.93
N ILE A 98 -12.40 -19.15 -21.79
CA ILE A 98 -12.12 -18.02 -20.91
C ILE A 98 -11.86 -18.63 -19.55
N ASP A 99 -10.56 -18.69 -19.24
CA ASP A 99 -10.05 -18.98 -17.91
C ASP A 99 -10.73 -18.07 -16.88
N VAL A 100 -11.31 -18.67 -15.84
CA VAL A 100 -12.08 -17.96 -14.82
C VAL A 100 -11.11 -17.30 -13.86
N ASP A 101 -11.02 -16.00 -13.98
CA ASP A 101 -10.16 -15.05 -13.30
C ASP A 101 -10.28 -15.07 -11.77
N SER A 102 -9.20 -15.42 -11.12
CA SER A 102 -8.94 -15.14 -9.72
C SER A 102 -8.35 -13.73 -9.54
N ASN A 103 -9.09 -12.68 -9.89
CA ASN A 103 -8.64 -11.30 -9.79
C ASN A 103 -8.74 -10.75 -8.37
N VAL A 104 -7.75 -9.96 -7.92
CA VAL A 104 -7.71 -9.28 -6.61
C VAL A 104 -8.24 -7.86 -6.74
N THR A 105 -9.03 -7.42 -5.78
CA THR A 105 -9.41 -5.99 -5.68
C THR A 105 -8.43 -5.28 -4.77
N HIS A 106 -7.73 -4.28 -5.30
CA HIS A 106 -6.84 -3.40 -4.55
C HIS A 106 -7.47 -2.03 -4.35
N ILE A 107 -7.34 -1.46 -3.16
CA ILE A 107 -7.71 -0.07 -2.87
C ILE A 107 -6.43 0.73 -2.97
N VAL A 108 -6.38 1.66 -3.91
CA VAL A 108 -5.20 2.48 -4.16
C VAL A 108 -4.92 3.36 -2.96
N ASP A 109 -3.76 3.17 -2.35
CA ASP A 109 -3.28 4.03 -1.29
C ASP A 109 -2.71 5.34 -1.84
N LYS A 110 -2.61 6.32 -0.93
CA LYS A 110 -2.05 7.63 -1.25
C LYS A 110 -0.60 7.47 -1.71
N GLY A 111 -0.31 7.89 -2.95
CA GLY A 111 1.04 7.83 -3.52
C GLY A 111 1.40 6.58 -4.31
N GLU A 112 0.52 5.59 -4.40
CA GLU A 112 0.76 4.43 -5.25
C GLU A 112 0.72 4.78 -6.74
N THR A 113 1.56 4.09 -7.50
CA THR A 113 1.63 4.23 -8.97
C THR A 113 1.19 2.96 -9.67
N LEU A 114 0.72 3.09 -10.91
CA LEU A 114 0.39 1.94 -11.74
C LEU A 114 1.59 1.00 -11.94
N TYR A 115 2.78 1.57 -12.05
CA TYR A 115 4.03 0.81 -12.12
C TYR A 115 4.33 0.10 -10.81
N GLY A 116 4.19 0.79 -9.67
CA GLY A 116 4.36 0.18 -8.34
C GLY A 116 3.42 -1.00 -8.14
N LEU A 117 2.14 -0.83 -8.46
CA LEU A 117 1.15 -1.91 -8.37
C LEU A 117 1.44 -3.06 -9.34
N SER A 118 1.91 -2.78 -10.56
CA SER A 118 2.31 -3.83 -11.50
C SER A 118 3.46 -4.70 -10.96
N LYS A 119 4.42 -4.08 -10.29
CA LYS A 119 5.52 -4.79 -9.62
C LYS A 119 5.06 -5.53 -8.37
N MET A 120 4.25 -4.86 -7.53
CA MET A 120 3.70 -5.44 -6.31
C MET A 120 2.95 -6.75 -6.57
N TYR A 121 2.15 -6.79 -7.62
CA TYR A 121 1.32 -7.94 -7.97
C TYR A 121 1.92 -8.85 -9.05
N ASN A 122 3.14 -8.55 -9.53
CA ASN A 122 3.82 -9.27 -10.59
C ASN A 122 2.98 -9.43 -11.88
N VAL A 123 2.36 -8.33 -12.30
CA VAL A 123 1.55 -8.22 -13.51
C VAL A 123 2.01 -7.02 -14.31
N THR A 124 1.67 -6.94 -15.59
CA THR A 124 2.01 -5.78 -16.42
C THR A 124 1.05 -4.62 -16.18
N GLN A 125 1.50 -3.39 -16.42
CA GLN A 125 0.62 -2.22 -16.35
C GLN A 125 -0.55 -2.33 -17.33
N ASP A 126 -0.31 -2.87 -18.53
CA ASP A 126 -1.34 -3.07 -19.55
C ASP A 126 -2.42 -4.05 -19.10
N GLU A 127 -2.06 -5.09 -18.36
CA GLU A 127 -3.02 -6.03 -17.77
C GLU A 127 -3.89 -5.34 -16.73
N ILE A 128 -3.32 -4.50 -15.85
CA ILE A 128 -4.09 -3.70 -14.88
C ILE A 128 -5.02 -2.73 -15.63
N ILE A 129 -4.52 -2.02 -16.65
CA ILE A 129 -5.30 -1.06 -17.45
C ILE A 129 -6.45 -1.76 -18.17
N SER A 130 -6.24 -2.98 -18.67
CA SER A 130 -7.26 -3.73 -19.40
C SER A 130 -8.49 -4.03 -18.54
N LEU A 131 -8.26 -4.33 -17.25
CA LEU A 131 -9.33 -4.56 -16.27
C LEU A 131 -9.88 -3.26 -15.66
N ASN A 132 -9.12 -2.17 -15.75
CA ASN A 132 -9.45 -0.87 -15.15
C ASN A 132 -9.19 0.27 -16.14
N PRO A 133 -9.96 0.45 -17.21
CA PRO A 133 -9.70 1.48 -18.23
C PRO A 133 -9.56 2.90 -17.67
N SER A 134 -10.19 3.18 -16.54
CA SER A 134 -10.14 4.48 -15.87
C SER A 134 -8.76 4.85 -15.32
N VAL A 135 -7.90 3.87 -15.02
CA VAL A 135 -6.56 4.13 -14.45
C VAL A 135 -5.56 4.66 -15.50
N LYS A 136 -5.93 4.61 -16.78
CA LYS A 136 -5.13 5.19 -17.87
C LYS A 136 -4.96 6.71 -17.71
N ALA A 137 -5.91 7.37 -17.04
CA ALA A 137 -5.86 8.79 -16.71
C ALA A 137 -5.13 9.10 -15.38
N GLY A 138 -4.59 8.06 -14.71
CA GLY A 138 -3.93 8.13 -13.40
C GLY A 138 -4.72 7.41 -12.30
N LEU A 139 -4.01 7.01 -11.24
CA LEU A 139 -4.60 6.42 -10.04
C LEU A 139 -5.06 7.52 -9.07
N LYS A 140 -6.12 7.24 -8.33
CA LYS A 140 -6.59 8.12 -7.25
C LYS A 140 -6.61 7.37 -5.93
N SER A 141 -6.12 7.99 -4.86
CA SER A 141 -6.20 7.44 -3.51
C SER A 141 -7.65 7.06 -3.17
N GLY A 142 -7.85 5.91 -2.56
CA GLY A 142 -9.16 5.32 -2.29
C GLY A 142 -9.85 4.70 -3.52
N GLN A 143 -9.27 4.77 -4.70
CA GLN A 143 -9.79 4.13 -5.90
C GLN A 143 -9.65 2.60 -5.78
N ARG A 144 -10.73 1.88 -6.03
CA ARG A 144 -10.70 0.42 -6.14
C ARG A 144 -10.35 0.03 -7.56
N ILE A 145 -9.33 -0.80 -7.71
CA ILE A 145 -8.91 -1.36 -8.99
C ILE A 145 -8.86 -2.88 -8.91
N VAL A 146 -9.09 -3.51 -10.04
CA VAL A 146 -8.99 -4.97 -10.19
C VAL A 146 -7.61 -5.31 -10.71
N ILE A 147 -6.87 -6.11 -9.98
CA ILE A 147 -5.55 -6.60 -10.35
C ILE A 147 -5.70 -8.03 -10.87
N PRO A 148 -5.23 -8.35 -12.10
CA PRO A 148 -5.23 -9.72 -12.58
C PRO A 148 -4.26 -10.58 -11.78
N GLN A 149 -4.53 -11.87 -11.68
CA GLN A 149 -3.51 -12.82 -11.21
C GLN A 149 -2.42 -12.96 -12.28
N PRO A 150 -1.14 -13.09 -11.87
CA PRO A 150 -0.05 -13.28 -12.82
C PRO A 150 -0.32 -14.54 -13.68
N LYS A 151 -0.28 -14.39 -15.01
CA LYS A 151 -0.35 -15.52 -15.93
C LYS A 151 0.89 -16.37 -15.75
N GLN A 152 0.69 -17.67 -15.51
CA GLN A 152 1.76 -18.64 -15.61
C GLN A 152 2.22 -18.72 -17.08
N GLU A 153 3.47 -18.37 -17.33
CA GLU A 153 4.13 -18.85 -18.55
C GLU A 153 4.24 -20.38 -18.44
N GLU A 154 3.68 -21.09 -19.41
CA GLU A 154 3.85 -22.54 -19.53
C GLU A 154 5.32 -22.86 -19.80
N SER A 155 6.10 -22.97 -18.75
CA SER A 155 7.37 -23.67 -18.77
C SER A 155 7.19 -24.99 -18.03
N SER A 156 7.31 -26.05 -18.81
CA SER A 156 7.39 -27.46 -18.42
C SER A 156 7.68 -27.75 -16.96
N ALA A 157 6.68 -28.35 -16.31
CA ALA A 157 6.74 -29.32 -15.20
C ALA A 157 7.82 -29.16 -14.14
N SER A 158 7.53 -28.37 -13.08
CA SER A 158 7.84 -28.71 -11.70
C SER A 158 6.85 -27.94 -10.79
N ASP A 159 6.26 -28.65 -9.80
CA ASP A 159 5.21 -28.19 -8.88
C ASP A 159 5.54 -26.89 -8.15
N ALA A 160 5.25 -25.75 -8.73
CA ALA A 160 5.22 -24.46 -8.04
C ALA A 160 3.76 -24.07 -7.81
N SER A 161 3.28 -24.24 -6.57
CA SER A 161 1.96 -23.78 -6.15
C SER A 161 1.84 -22.25 -6.36
N SER A 162 0.85 -21.82 -7.11
CA SER A 162 0.63 -20.41 -7.43
C SER A 162 0.30 -19.59 -6.17
N ILE A 163 0.91 -18.39 -6.05
CA ILE A 163 0.58 -17.44 -4.96
C ILE A 163 -0.83 -16.90 -5.18
N VAL A 164 -1.64 -16.91 -4.13
CA VAL A 164 -2.99 -16.34 -4.07
C VAL A 164 -2.96 -15.08 -3.21
N PHE A 165 -3.65 -14.03 -3.64
CA PHE A 165 -3.86 -12.82 -2.84
C PHE A 165 -5.21 -12.93 -2.12
N HIS A 166 -5.21 -12.84 -0.80
CA HIS A 166 -6.41 -12.95 0.04
C HIS A 166 -6.65 -11.65 0.80
N THR A 167 -7.89 -11.13 0.72
CA THR A 167 -8.32 -9.99 1.55
C THR A 167 -8.88 -10.53 2.87
N ILE A 168 -8.28 -10.14 4.00
CA ILE A 168 -8.66 -10.58 5.35
C ILE A 168 -10.08 -10.13 5.66
N LYS A 169 -10.94 -11.05 6.07
CA LYS A 169 -12.33 -10.78 6.46
C LYS A 169 -12.48 -10.79 7.98
N LYS A 170 -13.55 -10.15 8.45
CA LYS A 170 -13.89 -10.13 9.87
C LYS A 170 -14.06 -11.56 10.42
N GLY A 171 -13.30 -11.88 11.46
CA GLY A 171 -13.32 -13.18 12.13
C GLY A 171 -12.34 -14.21 11.55
N GLU A 172 -11.64 -13.91 10.48
CA GLU A 172 -10.53 -14.74 9.99
C GLU A 172 -9.30 -14.58 10.87
N THR A 173 -8.52 -15.65 10.97
CA THR A 173 -7.25 -15.69 11.71
C THR A 173 -6.19 -16.34 10.82
N LEU A 174 -4.92 -16.14 11.12
CA LEU A 174 -3.82 -16.82 10.44
C LEU A 174 -4.02 -18.34 10.43
N TYR A 175 -4.54 -18.89 11.55
CA TYR A 175 -4.86 -20.31 11.65
C TYR A 175 -5.99 -20.73 10.71
N SER A 176 -7.11 -19.99 10.68
CA SER A 176 -8.23 -20.33 9.78
C SER A 176 -7.80 -20.25 8.30
N LEU A 177 -6.98 -19.27 7.95
CA LEU A 177 -6.44 -19.13 6.59
C LEU A 177 -5.42 -20.22 6.27
N SER A 178 -4.55 -20.61 7.21
CA SER A 178 -3.63 -21.73 6.99
C SER A 178 -4.37 -23.04 6.69
N LYS A 179 -5.50 -23.29 7.34
CA LYS A 179 -6.37 -24.44 7.05
C LYS A 179 -7.11 -24.29 5.71
N GLN A 180 -7.70 -23.10 5.45
CA GLN A 180 -8.44 -22.84 4.22
C GLN A 180 -7.57 -23.02 2.96
N TYR A 181 -6.29 -22.61 3.02
CA TYR A 181 -5.36 -22.68 1.90
C TYR A 181 -4.39 -23.84 1.97
N ASN A 182 -4.59 -24.75 2.93
CA ASN A 182 -3.72 -25.91 3.16
C ASN A 182 -2.23 -25.54 3.23
N THR A 183 -1.91 -24.49 3.97
CA THR A 183 -0.54 -24.00 4.16
C THR A 183 -0.23 -23.86 5.66
N SER A 184 1.01 -23.53 6.00
CA SER A 184 1.38 -23.25 7.40
C SER A 184 1.24 -21.77 7.74
N ILE A 185 1.10 -21.44 9.03
CA ILE A 185 1.14 -20.06 9.53
C ILE A 185 2.49 -19.44 9.19
N GLU A 186 3.58 -20.21 9.36
CA GLU A 186 4.94 -19.80 9.01
C GLU A 186 5.06 -19.40 7.54
N GLY A 187 4.45 -20.19 6.64
CA GLY A 187 4.42 -19.90 5.21
C GLY A 187 3.67 -18.60 4.89
N ILE A 188 2.53 -18.36 5.58
CA ILE A 188 1.80 -17.09 5.41
C ILE A 188 2.63 -15.92 5.91
N LEU A 189 3.22 -16.02 7.11
CA LEU A 189 4.02 -14.93 7.70
C LEU A 189 5.30 -14.66 6.90
N ALA A 190 5.96 -15.69 6.39
CA ALA A 190 7.16 -15.54 5.56
C ALA A 190 6.90 -14.76 4.25
N LEU A 191 5.71 -14.92 3.66
CA LEU A 191 5.29 -14.17 2.48
C LEU A 191 4.76 -12.77 2.79
N ASN A 192 4.47 -12.48 4.06
CA ASN A 192 3.85 -11.25 4.52
C ASN A 192 4.55 -10.70 5.78
N PRO A 193 5.79 -10.20 5.67
CA PRO A 193 6.53 -9.71 6.83
C PRO A 193 5.87 -8.52 7.55
N GLY A 194 4.93 -7.83 6.92
CA GLY A 194 4.11 -6.79 7.55
C GLY A 194 3.01 -7.31 8.46
N VAL A 195 2.68 -8.62 8.38
CA VAL A 195 1.68 -9.26 9.24
C VAL A 195 2.32 -9.69 10.54
N SER A 196 1.74 -9.29 11.66
CA SER A 196 2.16 -9.70 12.99
C SER A 196 0.94 -10.08 13.84
N PRO A 197 1.13 -10.68 15.03
CA PRO A 197 0.03 -10.96 15.96
C PRO A 197 -0.80 -9.73 16.36
N THR A 198 -0.19 -8.55 16.29
CA THR A 198 -0.80 -7.27 16.63
C THR A 198 -1.25 -6.48 15.39
N ASN A 199 -0.83 -6.89 14.19
CA ASN A 199 -1.16 -6.24 12.92
C ASN A 199 -1.73 -7.25 11.91
N PHE A 200 -2.91 -7.81 12.24
CA PHE A 200 -3.70 -8.66 11.36
C PHE A 200 -5.07 -8.01 11.20
N LYS A 201 -5.19 -7.07 10.26
CA LYS A 201 -6.36 -6.19 10.15
C LYS A 201 -7.30 -6.66 9.05
N VAL A 202 -8.59 -6.46 9.30
CA VAL A 202 -9.65 -6.70 8.30
C VAL A 202 -9.46 -5.75 7.12
N ASP A 203 -9.79 -6.21 5.91
CA ASP A 203 -9.65 -5.52 4.63
C ASP A 203 -8.22 -5.38 4.11
N GLU A 204 -7.19 -5.79 4.86
CA GLU A 204 -5.83 -5.90 4.34
C GLU A 204 -5.67 -7.13 3.43
N ILE A 205 -4.76 -7.03 2.48
CA ILE A 205 -4.45 -8.11 1.54
C ILE A 205 -3.17 -8.82 1.99
N ILE A 206 -3.18 -10.16 1.92
CA ILE A 206 -2.02 -11.00 2.20
C ILE A 206 -1.76 -11.96 1.04
N LYS A 207 -0.48 -12.32 0.85
CA LYS A 207 -0.04 -13.37 -0.06
C LYS A 207 -0.12 -14.72 0.63
N ILE A 208 -0.71 -15.71 -0.02
CA ILE A 208 -0.77 -17.08 0.47
C ILE A 208 -0.29 -18.01 -0.64
N GLN A 209 0.59 -18.93 -0.31
CA GLN A 209 0.99 -20.01 -1.19
C GLN A 209 0.31 -21.30 -0.71
N PRO A 210 -0.75 -21.74 -1.40
CA PRO A 210 -1.40 -23.03 -1.09
C PRO A 210 -0.45 -24.19 -1.39
N ASN A 211 -0.38 -25.17 -0.51
CA ASN A 211 0.35 -26.40 -0.82
C ASN A 211 -0.53 -27.30 -1.69
N SER A 212 0.04 -27.84 -2.77
CA SER A 212 -0.59 -28.87 -3.57
C SER A 212 -0.54 -30.19 -2.81
N VAL A 213 -1.58 -30.53 -2.09
CA VAL A 213 -1.72 -31.87 -1.47
C VAL A 213 -2.75 -32.66 -2.26
N LYS A 214 -2.41 -33.90 -2.57
CA LYS A 214 -3.39 -34.88 -3.06
C LYS A 214 -4.51 -34.98 -2.05
N SER A 215 -5.69 -34.45 -2.39
CA SER A 215 -6.90 -34.62 -1.60
C SER A 215 -7.40 -36.04 -1.75
N GLU A 216 -7.37 -36.83 -0.68
CA GLU A 216 -8.16 -38.06 -0.60
C GLU A 216 -9.59 -37.68 -0.20
N LEU A 217 -10.55 -38.06 -1.04
CA LEU A 217 -11.97 -37.97 -0.74
C LEU A 217 -12.28 -38.97 0.39
N LYS A 218 -12.42 -38.48 1.61
CA LYS A 218 -12.93 -39.31 2.72
C LYS A 218 -14.43 -39.06 2.82
N GLU A 219 -15.21 -40.13 2.57
CA GLU A 219 -16.65 -40.12 2.83
C GLU A 219 -16.88 -40.07 4.35
N THR A 220 -17.41 -38.97 4.82
CA THR A 220 -17.92 -38.84 6.20
C THR A 220 -19.44 -38.98 6.19
N SER A 221 -19.96 -39.90 6.99
CA SER A 221 -21.39 -40.03 7.20
C SER A 221 -21.81 -39.24 8.44
N VAL A 222 -22.72 -38.29 8.27
CA VAL A 222 -23.34 -37.56 9.38
C VAL A 222 -24.73 -38.13 9.61
N THR A 223 -24.97 -38.66 10.79
CA THR A 223 -26.29 -39.19 11.18
C THR A 223 -27.07 -38.12 11.95
N THR A 224 -28.16 -37.66 11.37
CA THR A 224 -29.09 -36.70 11.97
C THR A 224 -30.34 -37.40 12.45
N MET A 225 -30.82 -37.10 13.67
CA MET A 225 -32.05 -37.66 14.24
C MET A 225 -33.25 -36.83 13.78
N VAL A 226 -34.15 -37.44 13.00
CA VAL A 226 -35.37 -36.81 12.49
C VAL A 226 -36.57 -37.30 13.30
N PRO A 227 -37.35 -36.42 13.95
CA PRO A 227 -38.53 -36.84 14.70
C PRO A 227 -39.66 -37.28 13.76
N TYR A 228 -40.18 -38.48 13.98
CA TYR A 228 -41.30 -39.07 13.25
C TYR A 228 -42.44 -39.44 14.22
N VAL A 229 -43.65 -38.97 13.95
CA VAL A 229 -44.86 -39.33 14.73
C VAL A 229 -45.47 -40.58 14.18
N ALA A 230 -45.43 -41.66 14.96
CA ALA A 230 -45.88 -42.98 14.57
C ALA A 230 -47.38 -42.99 14.26
N LYS A 231 -47.78 -43.61 13.13
CA LYS A 231 -49.17 -43.78 12.67
C LYS A 231 -49.75 -45.07 13.17
N LYS A 232 -51.09 -45.21 13.04
CA LYS A 232 -51.79 -46.48 13.42
C LYS A 232 -51.31 -47.61 12.52
N GLY A 233 -50.78 -48.67 13.15
CA GLY A 233 -50.18 -49.83 12.46
C GLY A 233 -48.68 -49.79 12.25
N ASP A 234 -48.00 -48.73 12.68
CA ASP A 234 -46.54 -48.68 12.64
C ASP A 234 -45.89 -49.51 13.72
N ASN A 235 -44.77 -50.12 13.38
CA ASN A 235 -43.89 -50.85 14.26
C ASN A 235 -42.43 -50.62 13.80
N TYR A 236 -41.44 -51.00 14.59
CA TYR A 236 -40.02 -50.77 14.24
C TYR A 236 -39.64 -51.36 12.88
N LYS A 237 -40.14 -52.58 12.55
CA LYS A 237 -39.83 -53.24 11.27
C LYS A 237 -40.36 -52.46 10.07
N LYS A 238 -41.59 -51.92 10.20
CA LYS A 238 -42.21 -51.12 9.12
C LYS A 238 -41.54 -49.78 8.97
N ILE A 239 -41.29 -49.05 10.07
CA ILE A 239 -40.63 -47.71 10.02
C ILE A 239 -39.22 -47.87 9.49
N ALA A 240 -38.46 -48.87 9.89
CA ALA A 240 -37.11 -49.13 9.40
C ALA A 240 -37.12 -49.38 7.87
N LYS A 241 -38.06 -50.19 7.39
CA LYS A 241 -38.24 -50.49 5.96
C LYS A 241 -38.66 -49.28 5.16
N ASP A 242 -39.61 -48.51 5.69
CA ASP A 242 -40.15 -47.32 4.98
C ASP A 242 -39.14 -46.16 4.87
N ASN A 243 -38.07 -46.18 5.69
CA ASN A 243 -37.02 -45.15 5.71
C ASN A 243 -35.63 -45.71 5.28
N ASP A 244 -35.57 -46.94 4.78
CA ASP A 244 -34.37 -47.64 4.31
C ASP A 244 -33.19 -47.61 5.34
N ILE A 245 -33.53 -47.92 6.60
CA ILE A 245 -32.56 -47.96 7.71
C ILE A 245 -32.60 -49.34 8.39
N ASP A 246 -31.50 -49.67 9.06
CA ASP A 246 -31.47 -50.91 9.85
C ASP A 246 -32.39 -50.82 11.07
N ILE A 247 -33.08 -51.93 11.39
CA ILE A 247 -34.02 -51.98 12.51
C ILE A 247 -33.32 -51.84 13.88
N ASP A 248 -32.07 -52.26 13.98
CA ASP A 248 -31.31 -52.19 15.23
C ASP A 248 -30.75 -50.78 15.43
N ASP A 249 -30.38 -50.06 14.37
CA ASP A 249 -30.04 -48.62 14.39
C ASP A 249 -31.27 -47.79 14.83
N LEU A 250 -32.44 -48.10 14.30
CA LEU A 250 -33.68 -47.42 14.70
C LEU A 250 -34.03 -47.67 16.17
N LYS A 251 -33.81 -48.90 16.68
CA LYS A 251 -34.00 -49.24 18.10
C LYS A 251 -32.96 -48.54 18.97
N ALA A 252 -31.69 -48.52 18.54
CA ALA A 252 -30.60 -47.81 19.24
C ALA A 252 -30.87 -46.30 19.37
N ALA A 253 -31.44 -45.69 18.35
CA ALA A 253 -31.86 -44.29 18.37
C ALA A 253 -33.06 -44.03 19.31
N ASN A 254 -33.78 -45.09 19.76
CA ASN A 254 -34.98 -45.01 20.62
C ASN A 254 -34.91 -45.93 21.83
N PRO A 255 -33.89 -45.85 22.69
CA PRO A 255 -33.63 -46.85 23.74
C PRO A 255 -34.77 -46.96 24.78
N ASN A 256 -35.51 -45.88 24.98
CA ASN A 256 -36.61 -45.81 25.96
C ASN A 256 -37.99 -46.20 25.36
N THR A 257 -38.01 -46.80 24.16
CA THR A 257 -39.27 -47.15 23.49
C THR A 257 -39.28 -48.63 23.09
N ASN A 258 -39.79 -49.49 23.97
CA ASN A 258 -39.89 -50.95 23.70
C ASN A 258 -40.96 -51.31 22.67
N LYS A 259 -41.99 -50.50 22.49
CA LYS A 259 -43.09 -50.68 21.52
C LYS A 259 -43.51 -49.34 20.91
N VAL A 260 -43.58 -49.30 19.58
CA VAL A 260 -44.13 -48.17 18.85
C VAL A 260 -45.64 -48.13 19.04
N LYS A 261 -46.15 -46.98 19.49
CA LYS A 261 -47.61 -46.74 19.62
C LYS A 261 -48.00 -45.55 18.74
N SER A 262 -49.15 -45.57 18.12
CA SER A 262 -49.71 -44.49 17.35
C SER A 262 -49.71 -43.18 18.16
N GLY A 263 -49.24 -42.11 17.56
CA GLY A 263 -49.10 -40.79 18.19
C GLY A 263 -47.81 -40.58 18.98
N LYS A 264 -46.98 -41.61 19.17
CA LYS A 264 -45.67 -41.46 19.83
C LYS A 264 -44.62 -41.00 18.84
N THR A 265 -43.78 -40.04 19.23
CA THR A 265 -42.64 -39.60 18.43
C THR A 265 -41.48 -40.58 18.57
N ILE A 266 -40.95 -41.01 17.43
CA ILE A 266 -39.77 -41.88 17.27
C ILE A 266 -38.70 -41.08 16.57
N GLN A 267 -37.44 -41.20 17.00
CA GLN A 267 -36.27 -40.61 16.32
C GLN A 267 -35.82 -41.57 15.21
N ILE A 268 -35.80 -41.08 13.99
CA ILE A 268 -35.29 -41.80 12.82
C ILE A 268 -33.84 -41.34 12.55
N PRO A 269 -32.84 -42.22 12.63
CA PRO A 269 -31.49 -41.88 12.25
C PRO A 269 -31.39 -41.81 10.72
N VAL A 270 -31.19 -40.62 10.17
CA VAL A 270 -30.95 -40.41 8.74
C VAL A 270 -29.46 -40.11 8.54
N THR A 271 -28.79 -41.05 7.92
CA THR A 271 -27.36 -40.89 7.60
C THR A 271 -27.19 -40.32 6.19
N THR A 272 -26.75 -39.08 6.09
CA THR A 272 -26.35 -38.47 4.82
C THR A 272 -24.85 -38.68 4.63
N LYS A 273 -24.47 -39.23 3.49
CA LYS A 273 -23.07 -39.29 3.09
C LYS A 273 -22.73 -37.99 2.40
N ASP A 274 -21.98 -37.12 3.08
CA ASP A 274 -21.37 -35.95 2.48
C ASP A 274 -19.91 -36.27 2.17
N SER A 275 -19.53 -36.03 0.93
CA SER A 275 -18.12 -36.09 0.52
C SER A 275 -17.45 -34.78 0.94
N VAL A 276 -16.89 -34.73 2.12
CA VAL A 276 -16.10 -33.61 2.60
C VAL A 276 -14.64 -33.84 2.19
N LEU A 277 -14.09 -32.91 1.42
CA LEU A 277 -12.64 -32.82 1.19
C LEU A 277 -11.96 -32.62 2.54
N MET A 278 -11.52 -33.68 3.19
CA MET A 278 -10.69 -33.59 4.38
C MET A 278 -9.24 -33.60 3.95
N VAL A 279 -8.56 -32.49 4.21
CA VAL A 279 -7.10 -32.43 4.18
C VAL A 279 -6.57 -33.20 5.39
N VAL A 280 -5.98 -34.37 5.17
CA VAL A 280 -5.35 -35.14 6.22
C VAL A 280 -4.02 -34.50 6.57
N ASN A 281 -4.00 -33.70 7.63
CA ASN A 281 -2.76 -33.36 8.31
C ASN A 281 -2.58 -34.33 9.48
N GLU A 282 -1.54 -35.12 9.47
CA GLU A 282 -1.09 -35.88 10.64
C GLU A 282 -0.64 -34.90 11.72
N GLY A 283 -1.46 -34.70 12.76
CA GLY A 283 -1.11 -33.83 13.88
C GLY A 283 -2.28 -33.42 14.77
N THR A 284 -2.93 -34.39 15.43
CA THR A 284 -4.19 -34.17 16.17
C THR A 284 -4.06 -33.74 17.63
N GLU A 285 -2.90 -33.41 18.17
CA GLU A 285 -2.78 -33.06 19.62
C GLU A 285 -2.36 -31.62 19.93
N ASN A 286 -2.15 -30.74 18.93
CA ASN A 286 -1.64 -29.37 19.16
C ASN A 286 -2.61 -28.23 18.77
N GLU A 287 -3.87 -28.50 18.42
CA GLU A 287 -4.79 -27.49 17.88
C GLU A 287 -5.04 -26.28 18.81
N LEU A 288 -5.05 -26.50 20.12
CA LEU A 288 -5.26 -25.43 21.11
C LEU A 288 -3.99 -24.56 21.33
N ARG A 289 -2.81 -25.07 21.03
CA ARG A 289 -1.54 -24.34 21.17
C ARG A 289 -1.29 -23.36 20.01
N TYR A 290 -1.75 -23.69 18.80
CA TYR A 290 -1.51 -22.85 17.61
C TYR A 290 -2.33 -21.55 17.55
N ASN A 291 -3.42 -21.47 18.31
CA ASN A 291 -4.27 -20.27 18.35
C ASN A 291 -3.88 -19.25 19.41
N SER A 292 -2.83 -19.47 20.19
CA SER A 292 -2.40 -18.46 21.15
C SER A 292 -1.61 -17.36 20.45
N SER A 293 -1.92 -16.11 20.75
CA SER A 293 -1.14 -14.94 20.28
C SER A 293 0.35 -15.08 20.61
N ALA A 294 0.69 -15.75 21.71
CA ALA A 294 2.06 -16.05 22.09
C ALA A 294 2.78 -16.96 21.08
N ARG A 295 2.11 -18.01 20.58
CA ARG A 295 2.73 -18.93 19.59
C ARG A 295 2.89 -18.28 18.22
N ILE A 296 1.91 -17.48 17.77
CA ILE A 296 2.02 -16.73 16.53
C ILE A 296 3.17 -15.71 16.65
N LYS A 297 3.34 -15.10 17.82
CA LYS A 297 4.47 -14.20 18.08
C LYS A 297 5.80 -14.96 18.04
N GLU A 298 5.94 -16.11 18.68
CA GLU A 298 7.16 -16.93 18.59
C GLU A 298 7.49 -17.30 17.14
N ILE A 299 6.49 -17.68 16.34
CA ILE A 299 6.68 -18.00 14.92
C ILE A 299 7.12 -16.74 14.17
N TYR A 300 6.44 -15.61 14.40
CA TYR A 300 6.80 -14.34 13.78
C TYR A 300 8.24 -13.95 14.14
N ASP A 301 8.58 -13.98 15.42
CA ASP A 301 9.93 -13.66 15.90
C ASP A 301 10.99 -14.60 15.27
N SER A 302 10.72 -15.92 15.19
CA SER A 302 11.65 -16.89 14.58
C SER A 302 11.87 -16.69 13.07
N ILE A 303 10.89 -16.17 12.35
CA ILE A 303 11.00 -15.88 10.91
C ILE A 303 11.78 -14.58 10.67
N HIS A 304 11.60 -13.60 11.56
CA HIS A 304 12.14 -12.25 11.44
C HIS A 304 13.30 -12.00 12.42
N ASP A 305 13.82 -13.06 13.05
CA ASP A 305 14.90 -12.92 14.02
C ASP A 305 16.11 -12.25 13.35
N ILE A 306 16.53 -11.10 13.90
CA ILE A 306 17.81 -10.49 13.59
C ILE A 306 18.83 -11.55 13.99
N LYS A 307 19.63 -12.00 13.04
CA LYS A 307 20.50 -13.15 13.18
C LYS A 307 21.22 -13.10 14.53
N SER A 308 20.96 -14.04 15.40
CA SER A 308 21.44 -14.09 16.77
C SER A 308 22.96 -14.37 16.80
N GLY A 309 23.73 -13.40 16.36
CA GLY A 309 25.18 -13.32 16.54
C GLY A 309 25.53 -12.42 17.74
N ASN A 310 26.77 -12.42 18.14
CA ASN A 310 27.26 -11.51 19.17
C ASN A 310 27.38 -10.08 18.63
N GLY A 311 26.24 -9.33 18.62
CA GLY A 311 26.24 -7.93 18.24
C GLY A 311 25.46 -7.62 16.94
N ILE A 312 25.46 -6.34 16.56
CA ILE A 312 24.83 -5.78 15.36
C ILE A 312 25.90 -5.52 14.31
N LYS A 313 25.74 -6.06 13.11
CA LYS A 313 26.68 -5.92 12.00
C LYS A 313 26.08 -5.06 10.88
N ILE A 314 26.74 -3.95 10.58
CA ILE A 314 26.30 -2.99 9.57
C ILE A 314 27.34 -2.88 8.46
N ALA A 315 26.97 -3.08 7.21
CA ALA A 315 27.83 -2.85 6.06
C ALA A 315 27.45 -1.61 5.27
N MET A 316 28.45 -0.86 4.81
CA MET A 316 28.29 0.24 3.87
C MET A 316 28.96 -0.14 2.55
N LEU A 317 28.16 -0.51 1.56
CA LEU A 317 28.60 -0.83 0.19
C LEU A 317 28.50 0.43 -0.66
N LEU A 318 29.50 1.32 -0.57
CA LEU A 318 29.47 2.63 -1.21
C LEU A 318 30.72 2.84 -2.08
N PRO A 319 30.63 3.58 -3.22
CA PRO A 319 31.76 3.84 -4.09
C PRO A 319 32.61 5.01 -3.56
N TYR A 320 33.49 4.71 -2.63
CA TYR A 320 34.39 5.70 -2.03
C TYR A 320 35.53 6.10 -2.97
N MET A 321 35.86 5.27 -3.98
CA MET A 321 36.91 5.49 -4.98
C MET A 321 38.28 5.71 -4.30
N LEU A 322 38.64 4.84 -3.35
CA LEU A 322 39.83 5.00 -2.50
C LEU A 322 41.13 4.94 -3.28
N ASP A 323 41.17 4.31 -4.44
CA ASP A 323 42.37 4.21 -5.30
C ASP A 323 42.61 5.48 -6.14
N GLU A 324 41.62 6.42 -6.17
CA GLU A 324 41.76 7.64 -6.96
C GLU A 324 42.46 8.76 -6.18
N GLN A 325 43.46 9.40 -6.81
CA GLN A 325 44.14 10.56 -6.20
C GLN A 325 43.22 11.77 -6.04
N SER A 326 42.19 11.87 -6.88
CA SER A 326 41.21 12.96 -6.85
C SER A 326 39.80 12.40 -7.01
N PRO A 327 39.22 11.87 -5.94
CA PRO A 327 37.88 11.31 -5.97
C PRO A 327 36.84 12.31 -6.45
N SER A 328 35.84 11.82 -7.18
CA SER A 328 34.73 12.63 -7.65
C SER A 328 33.99 13.33 -6.50
N LYS A 329 33.23 14.38 -6.80
CA LYS A 329 32.38 15.00 -5.77
C LYS A 329 31.45 13.97 -5.12
N GLN A 330 30.90 13.05 -5.89
CA GLN A 330 29.98 12.03 -5.39
C GLN A 330 30.69 11.06 -4.41
N ALA A 331 31.89 10.58 -4.74
CA ALA A 331 32.66 9.73 -3.86
C ALA A 331 32.99 10.44 -2.51
N ARG A 332 33.31 11.73 -2.56
CA ARG A 332 33.52 12.54 -1.36
C ARG A 332 32.25 12.70 -0.52
N LEU A 333 31.08 12.81 -1.16
CA LEU A 333 29.78 12.86 -0.46
C LEU A 333 29.49 11.53 0.27
N TYR A 334 29.80 10.38 -0.34
CA TYR A 334 29.68 9.09 0.36
C TYR A 334 30.64 8.98 1.55
N THR A 335 31.87 9.48 1.40
CA THR A 335 32.82 9.54 2.51
C THR A 335 32.28 10.44 3.63
N GLU A 336 31.68 11.57 3.29
CA GLU A 336 31.06 12.47 4.26
C GLU A 336 29.86 11.83 4.98
N PHE A 337 29.02 11.09 4.25
CA PHE A 337 27.95 10.29 4.85
C PHE A 337 28.50 9.31 5.89
N TYR A 338 29.55 8.55 5.53
CA TYR A 338 30.20 7.62 6.46
C TYR A 338 30.77 8.32 7.70
N LYS A 339 31.41 9.48 7.53
CA LYS A 339 31.90 10.30 8.63
C LYS A 339 30.77 10.72 9.60
N GLY A 340 29.65 11.17 9.05
CA GLY A 340 28.47 11.53 9.84
C GLY A 340 27.90 10.33 10.60
N PHE A 341 27.82 9.18 9.94
CA PHE A 341 27.39 7.93 10.56
C PHE A 341 28.30 7.51 11.72
N LEU A 342 29.61 7.65 11.60
CA LEU A 342 30.54 7.33 12.69
C LEU A 342 30.34 8.24 13.92
N ILE A 343 29.98 9.50 13.74
CA ILE A 343 29.61 10.39 14.86
C ILE A 343 28.34 9.90 15.54
N ALA A 344 27.34 9.48 14.78
CA ALA A 344 26.13 8.86 15.31
C ALA A 344 26.43 7.58 16.07
N LEU A 345 27.26 6.72 15.52
CA LEU A 345 27.71 5.48 16.17
C LEU A 345 28.34 5.75 17.54
N ASP A 346 29.25 6.75 17.64
CA ASP A 346 29.86 7.09 18.94
C ASP A 346 28.82 7.59 19.97
N LYS A 347 27.75 8.21 19.51
CA LYS A 347 26.68 8.69 20.39
C LYS A 347 25.70 7.57 20.76
N ALA A 348 25.19 6.84 19.79
CA ALA A 348 24.16 5.82 19.96
C ALA A 348 24.67 4.58 20.71
N ARG A 349 25.91 4.14 20.47
CA ARG A 349 26.49 2.97 21.17
C ARG A 349 26.52 3.09 22.70
N LYS A 350 26.41 4.30 23.25
CA LYS A 350 26.35 4.53 24.70
C LYS A 350 25.04 4.11 25.32
N GLN A 351 24.01 3.97 24.52
CA GLN A 351 22.66 3.58 24.94
C GLN A 351 22.34 2.13 24.53
N CYS A 352 23.15 1.52 23.66
CA CYS A 352 23.00 0.16 23.19
C CYS A 352 23.85 -0.81 24.01
N GLU A 353 23.26 -1.87 24.54
CA GLU A 353 24.00 -2.91 25.29
C GLU A 353 24.76 -3.87 24.37
N GLU A 354 24.45 -3.86 23.07
CA GLU A 354 25.02 -4.75 22.09
C GLU A 354 26.31 -4.21 21.50
N ASN A 355 27.20 -5.13 21.09
CA ASN A 355 28.36 -4.77 20.29
C ASN A 355 27.93 -4.38 18.88
N ILE A 356 28.42 -3.25 18.35
CA ILE A 356 28.08 -2.78 17.01
C ILE A 356 29.36 -2.77 16.16
N GLU A 357 29.34 -3.51 15.08
CA GLU A 357 30.41 -3.59 14.10
C GLU A 357 29.98 -2.92 12.78
N VAL A 358 30.81 -1.99 12.30
CA VAL A 358 30.55 -1.28 11.04
C VAL A 358 31.65 -1.59 10.04
N PHE A 359 31.26 -2.14 8.89
CA PHE A 359 32.14 -2.53 7.81
C PHE A 359 31.94 -1.58 6.62
N ALA A 360 33.00 -0.96 6.13
CA ALA A 360 32.95 -0.10 4.96
C ALA A 360 33.68 -0.77 3.78
N TYR A 361 32.96 -1.00 2.69
CA TYR A 361 33.46 -1.62 1.47
C TYR A 361 33.36 -0.64 0.30
N ASP A 362 34.46 -0.49 -0.45
CA ASP A 362 34.50 0.34 -1.65
C ASP A 362 34.00 -0.45 -2.87
N THR A 363 32.82 -0.10 -3.36
CA THR A 363 32.23 -0.76 -4.55
C THR A 363 32.83 -0.25 -5.86
N LYS A 364 33.58 0.85 -5.84
CA LYS A 364 34.26 1.47 -6.99
C LYS A 364 33.33 1.73 -8.19
N SER A 365 32.05 1.86 -7.96
CA SER A 365 31.02 1.94 -9.03
C SER A 365 31.16 0.82 -10.08
N SER A 366 31.64 -0.35 -9.68
CA SER A 366 31.91 -1.50 -10.55
C SER A 366 31.06 -2.70 -10.18
N SER A 367 30.28 -3.23 -11.14
CA SER A 367 29.47 -4.43 -10.93
C SER A 367 30.34 -5.64 -10.56
N ALA A 368 31.51 -5.82 -11.24
CA ALA A 368 32.43 -6.91 -10.92
C ALA A 368 33.02 -6.81 -9.51
N GLN A 369 33.31 -5.60 -9.04
CA GLN A 369 33.78 -5.38 -7.66
C GLN A 369 32.65 -5.70 -6.67
N LEU A 370 31.43 -5.25 -6.95
CA LEU A 370 30.25 -5.55 -6.13
C LEU A 370 29.99 -7.06 -6.04
N ASP A 371 30.01 -7.78 -7.18
CA ASP A 371 29.81 -9.24 -7.22
C ASP A 371 30.87 -9.96 -6.36
N SER A 372 32.14 -9.51 -6.46
CA SER A 372 33.22 -10.03 -5.62
C SER A 372 32.97 -9.78 -4.12
N LEU A 373 32.50 -8.60 -3.75
CA LEU A 373 32.14 -8.29 -2.37
C LEU A 373 30.98 -9.14 -1.88
N LEU A 374 29.89 -9.23 -2.64
CA LEU A 374 28.70 -10.01 -2.27
C LEU A 374 28.96 -11.52 -2.17
N SER A 375 30.08 -12.01 -2.73
CA SER A 375 30.52 -13.41 -2.56
C SER A 375 31.20 -13.67 -1.22
N LEU A 376 31.56 -12.64 -0.46
CA LEU A 376 32.20 -12.78 0.85
C LEU A 376 31.21 -13.38 1.87
N PRO A 377 31.62 -14.45 2.60
CA PRO A 377 30.72 -15.09 3.58
C PRO A 377 30.21 -14.14 4.66
N GLU A 378 31.03 -13.18 5.09
CA GLU A 378 30.70 -12.22 6.14
C GLU A 378 29.56 -11.30 5.75
N LEU A 379 29.34 -11.00 4.45
CA LEU A 379 28.23 -10.15 4.03
C LEU A 379 26.87 -10.84 4.22
N LYS A 380 26.81 -12.16 4.30
CA LYS A 380 25.58 -12.89 4.65
C LYS A 380 25.23 -12.78 6.13
N GLU A 381 26.18 -12.37 6.95
CA GLU A 381 26.00 -12.21 8.40
C GLU A 381 25.58 -10.77 8.78
N MET A 382 25.46 -9.86 7.82
CA MET A 382 25.06 -8.48 8.11
C MET A 382 23.60 -8.41 8.49
N ASP A 383 23.29 -7.50 9.41
CA ASP A 383 21.92 -7.18 9.81
C ASP A 383 21.37 -6.01 8.96
N LEU A 384 22.26 -5.10 8.54
CA LEU A 384 21.91 -3.90 7.78
C LEU A 384 22.96 -3.58 6.72
N ILE A 385 22.52 -3.27 5.50
CA ILE A 385 23.40 -2.86 4.39
C ILE A 385 22.95 -1.51 3.84
N PHE A 386 23.86 -0.54 3.77
CA PHE A 386 23.63 0.73 3.05
C PHE A 386 24.08 0.60 1.60
N ALA A 387 23.21 0.97 0.66
CA ALA A 387 23.42 0.85 -0.77
C ALA A 387 23.66 2.22 -1.45
N PRO A 388 24.39 2.29 -2.59
CA PRO A 388 24.67 3.53 -3.32
C PRO A 388 23.46 3.97 -4.17
N ASP A 389 23.60 5.11 -4.89
CA ASP A 389 22.57 5.62 -5.82
C ASP A 389 22.67 5.06 -7.25
N ASP A 390 23.71 4.27 -7.55
CA ASP A 390 23.82 3.59 -8.84
C ASP A 390 22.73 2.54 -9.01
N SER A 391 21.97 2.66 -10.08
CA SER A 391 20.76 1.85 -10.28
C SER A 391 21.02 0.34 -10.44
N GLU A 392 22.16 -0.05 -11.04
CA GLU A 392 22.53 -1.46 -11.22
C GLU A 392 23.03 -2.06 -9.91
N GLN A 393 23.90 -1.34 -9.21
CA GLN A 393 24.38 -1.77 -7.90
C GLN A 393 23.23 -1.86 -6.89
N LEU A 394 22.36 -0.84 -6.86
CA LEU A 394 21.21 -0.82 -5.97
C LEU A 394 20.29 -2.03 -6.19
N LYS A 395 19.99 -2.36 -7.46
CA LYS A 395 19.18 -3.52 -7.81
C LYS A 395 19.82 -4.85 -7.39
N THR A 396 21.13 -4.98 -7.61
CA THR A 396 21.89 -6.18 -7.23
C THR A 396 21.91 -6.35 -5.71
N ILE A 397 22.16 -5.28 -4.94
CA ILE A 397 22.13 -5.30 -3.48
C ILE A 397 20.71 -5.57 -2.97
N SER A 398 19.69 -5.00 -3.60
CA SER A 398 18.28 -5.25 -3.23
C SER A 398 17.92 -6.73 -3.37
N ALA A 399 18.28 -7.36 -4.48
CA ALA A 399 18.05 -8.79 -4.69
C ALA A 399 18.80 -9.65 -3.66
N TYR A 400 20.09 -9.33 -3.41
CA TYR A 400 20.91 -10.02 -2.42
C TYR A 400 20.33 -9.93 -1.00
N CYS A 401 19.92 -8.73 -0.59
CA CYS A 401 19.33 -8.49 0.72
C CYS A 401 17.99 -9.22 0.89
N ASN A 402 17.17 -9.23 -0.14
CA ASN A 402 15.90 -9.96 -0.13
C ASN A 402 16.10 -11.47 -0.01
N GLU A 403 17.04 -12.05 -0.77
CA GLU A 403 17.37 -13.48 -0.71
C GLU A 403 17.92 -13.90 0.66
N ASN A 404 18.82 -13.09 1.24
CA ASN A 404 19.49 -13.40 2.50
C ASN A 404 18.77 -12.85 3.75
N LYS A 405 17.60 -12.20 3.60
CA LYS A 405 16.81 -11.59 4.67
C LYS A 405 17.60 -10.56 5.48
N ILE A 406 18.35 -9.70 4.79
CA ILE A 406 19.15 -8.63 5.38
C ILE A 406 18.42 -7.30 5.15
N PHE A 407 18.30 -6.48 6.17
CA PHE A 407 17.78 -5.14 5.99
C PHE A 407 18.73 -4.30 5.12
N MET A 408 18.14 -3.50 4.24
CA MET A 408 18.91 -2.57 3.41
C MET A 408 18.36 -1.15 3.47
N VAL A 409 19.24 -0.18 3.37
CA VAL A 409 18.90 1.25 3.35
C VAL A 409 19.27 1.86 2.02
N ASN A 410 18.28 2.37 1.30
CA ASN A 410 18.46 3.26 0.17
C ASN A 410 18.32 4.70 0.64
N ALA A 411 19.46 5.33 0.96
CA ALA A 411 19.48 6.72 1.43
C ALA A 411 19.64 7.75 0.31
N PHE A 412 20.00 7.34 -0.91
CA PHE A 412 20.52 8.27 -1.92
C PHE A 412 19.66 8.32 -3.19
N SER A 413 18.97 7.24 -3.55
CA SER A 413 18.30 7.11 -4.86
C SER A 413 16.79 7.17 -4.77
N LEU A 414 16.17 7.81 -5.79
CA LEU A 414 14.73 7.75 -6.07
C LEU A 414 14.41 6.92 -7.32
N LYS A 415 15.42 6.24 -7.88
CA LYS A 415 15.32 5.57 -9.18
C LYS A 415 14.82 4.13 -9.11
N THR A 416 14.45 3.66 -7.93
CA THR A 416 13.93 2.32 -7.74
C THR A 416 12.59 2.34 -7.04
N GLU A 417 11.76 1.36 -7.34
CA GLU A 417 10.53 1.05 -6.63
C GLU A 417 10.59 -0.35 -5.98
N ASP A 418 11.79 -0.90 -5.79
CA ASP A 418 12.00 -2.21 -5.17
C ASP A 418 11.41 -2.30 -3.76
N TYR A 419 11.21 -1.16 -3.09
CA TYR A 419 10.48 -1.08 -1.82
C TYR A 419 9.04 -1.66 -1.92
N ASN A 420 8.44 -1.78 -3.10
CA ASN A 420 7.14 -2.43 -3.27
C ASN A 420 7.20 -3.96 -3.19
N THR A 421 8.38 -4.56 -3.37
CA THR A 421 8.55 -6.02 -3.48
C THR A 421 9.63 -6.60 -2.57
N ASN A 422 10.55 -5.77 -2.07
CA ASN A 422 11.58 -6.18 -1.13
C ASN A 422 11.19 -5.78 0.31
N PRO A 423 10.73 -6.70 1.16
CA PRO A 423 10.26 -6.42 2.51
C PRO A 423 11.35 -5.95 3.46
N TYR A 424 12.62 -6.09 3.10
CA TYR A 424 13.77 -5.70 3.89
C TYR A 424 14.34 -4.33 3.51
N MET A 425 13.75 -3.63 2.55
CA MET A 425 14.24 -2.34 2.06
C MET A 425 13.63 -1.16 2.82
N PHE A 426 14.49 -0.24 3.28
CA PHE A 426 14.14 1.08 3.78
C PHE A 426 14.46 2.14 2.74
N GLN A 427 13.45 2.84 2.27
CA GLN A 427 13.55 3.97 1.34
C GLN A 427 13.53 5.28 2.12
N ILE A 428 14.70 5.93 2.28
CA ILE A 428 14.85 7.18 3.06
C ILE A 428 14.22 8.37 2.36
N ASN A 429 14.54 8.54 1.08
CA ASN A 429 13.97 9.62 0.27
C ASN A 429 12.51 9.31 -0.04
N THR A 430 11.59 10.08 0.50
CA THR A 430 10.15 9.95 0.21
C THR A 430 9.91 9.94 -1.30
N PRO A 431 9.33 8.88 -1.87
CA PRO A 431 9.04 8.84 -3.30
C PRO A 431 8.15 9.99 -3.71
N GLN A 432 8.34 10.48 -4.94
CA GLN A 432 7.71 11.71 -5.42
C GLN A 432 6.18 11.70 -5.34
N THR A 433 5.57 10.56 -5.62
CA THR A 433 4.12 10.39 -5.59
C THR A 433 3.54 10.54 -4.19
N PHE A 434 4.20 9.99 -3.17
CA PHE A 434 3.81 10.15 -1.77
C PHE A 434 4.01 11.59 -1.31
N MET A 435 5.17 12.17 -1.61
CA MET A 435 5.45 13.57 -1.29
C MET A 435 4.41 14.53 -1.88
N TYR A 436 4.02 14.35 -3.14
CA TYR A 436 3.02 15.22 -3.78
C TYR A 436 1.64 15.07 -3.17
N ALA A 437 1.26 13.86 -2.78
CA ALA A 437 -0.02 13.63 -2.12
C ALA A 437 -0.12 14.39 -0.80
N ASP A 438 0.93 14.38 0.03
CA ASP A 438 0.97 15.13 1.29
C ASP A 438 1.00 16.65 1.08
N VAL A 439 1.72 17.11 0.04
CA VAL A 439 1.76 18.52 -0.35
C VAL A 439 0.38 19.00 -0.81
N TYR A 440 -0.39 18.19 -1.55
CA TYR A 440 -1.73 18.58 -2.01
C TYR A 440 -2.75 18.67 -0.86
N ASP A 441 -2.73 17.74 0.07
CA ASP A 441 -3.60 17.79 1.25
C ASP A 441 -3.30 19.00 2.14
N TRP A 442 -2.01 19.32 2.33
CA TRP A 442 -1.60 20.55 3.01
C TRP A 442 -2.05 21.79 2.24
N PHE A 443 -1.83 21.82 0.92
CA PHE A 443 -2.18 22.93 0.04
C PHE A 443 -3.65 23.31 0.11
N ASP A 444 -4.56 22.32 0.11
CA ASP A 444 -6.00 22.54 0.18
C ASP A 444 -6.44 23.27 1.44
N ASN A 445 -5.73 23.01 2.55
CA ASN A 445 -6.02 23.65 3.82
C ASN A 445 -5.42 25.06 3.92
N GLU A 446 -4.17 25.22 3.51
CA GLU A 446 -3.42 26.48 3.65
C GLU A 446 -3.89 27.55 2.66
N PHE A 447 -4.13 27.17 1.40
CA PHE A 447 -4.47 28.14 0.34
C PHE A 447 -5.94 28.09 -0.10
N LYS A 448 -6.85 27.69 0.81
CA LYS A 448 -8.28 27.60 0.51
C LYS A 448 -8.88 28.95 0.03
N ASP A 449 -8.39 30.07 0.55
CA ASP A 449 -8.87 31.43 0.29
C ASP A 449 -7.99 32.23 -0.68
N HIS A 450 -7.03 31.55 -1.34
CA HIS A 450 -6.12 32.22 -2.29
C HIS A 450 -6.57 32.02 -3.73
N GLU A 451 -6.39 33.05 -4.53
CA GLU A 451 -6.43 32.98 -5.99
C GLU A 451 -5.08 32.41 -6.47
N ILE A 452 -5.11 31.32 -7.22
CA ILE A 452 -3.91 30.60 -7.62
C ILE A 452 -3.47 31.04 -9.02
N VAL A 453 -2.21 31.45 -9.16
CA VAL A 453 -1.63 31.91 -10.43
C VAL A 453 -0.40 31.08 -10.78
N PHE A 454 -0.51 30.24 -11.81
CA PHE A 454 0.65 29.52 -12.34
C PHE A 454 1.47 30.40 -13.28
N VAL A 455 2.78 30.56 -12.98
CA VAL A 455 3.72 31.29 -13.78
C VAL A 455 4.50 30.34 -14.69
N HIS A 456 4.02 30.21 -15.92
CA HIS A 456 4.50 29.20 -16.87
C HIS A 456 5.77 29.64 -17.58
N LYS A 457 6.82 28.81 -17.50
CA LYS A 457 8.05 28.97 -18.30
C LYS A 457 8.13 27.87 -19.36
N LYS A 458 8.34 28.28 -20.62
CA LYS A 458 8.58 27.33 -21.73
C LYS A 458 9.79 26.43 -21.43
N GLY A 459 9.61 25.12 -21.58
CA GLY A 459 10.65 24.11 -21.27
C GLY A 459 10.90 23.94 -19.78
N SER A 460 9.88 24.10 -18.92
CA SER A 460 9.99 23.94 -17.47
C SER A 460 10.28 22.51 -17.05
N THR A 461 11.00 22.35 -15.91
CA THR A 461 11.37 21.09 -15.31
C THR A 461 10.35 20.56 -14.28
N LYS A 462 9.37 21.39 -13.90
CA LYS A 462 8.34 21.07 -12.89
C LYS A 462 6.94 21.02 -13.50
N LYS A 463 6.88 20.77 -14.80
CA LYS A 463 5.61 20.78 -15.54
C LYS A 463 4.64 19.72 -15.00
N ASP A 464 5.14 18.55 -14.66
CA ASP A 464 4.30 17.45 -14.18
C ASP A 464 3.66 17.79 -12.84
N PHE A 465 4.45 18.24 -11.85
CA PHE A 465 3.91 18.72 -10.58
C PHE A 465 2.88 19.84 -10.76
N ALA A 466 3.22 20.87 -11.57
CA ALA A 466 2.32 22.00 -11.77
C ALA A 466 1.01 21.59 -12.48
N ASN A 467 1.07 20.64 -13.42
CA ASN A 467 -0.11 20.12 -14.09
C ASN A 467 -0.96 19.25 -13.14
N ASP A 468 -0.31 18.39 -12.34
CA ASP A 468 -1.01 17.53 -11.39
C ASP A 468 -1.67 18.36 -10.29
N LEU A 469 -0.95 19.33 -9.70
CA LEU A 469 -1.51 20.26 -8.71
C LEU A 469 -2.67 21.08 -9.32
N LYS A 470 -2.52 21.57 -10.54
CA LYS A 470 -3.60 22.26 -11.24
C LYS A 470 -4.82 21.38 -11.40
N SER A 471 -4.64 20.14 -11.86
CA SER A 471 -5.75 19.18 -12.02
C SER A 471 -6.40 18.87 -10.69
N HIS A 472 -5.63 18.77 -9.61
CA HIS A 472 -6.12 18.58 -8.26
C HIS A 472 -7.02 19.75 -7.83
N ILE A 473 -6.55 21.00 -7.99
CA ILE A 473 -7.30 22.22 -7.64
C ILE A 473 -8.60 22.31 -8.47
N GLU A 474 -8.52 22.11 -9.79
CA GLU A 474 -9.69 22.17 -10.68
C GLU A 474 -10.71 21.07 -10.38
N SER A 475 -10.27 19.89 -9.89
CA SER A 475 -11.16 18.81 -9.45
C SER A 475 -12.02 19.17 -8.23
N SER A 476 -11.55 20.10 -7.40
CA SER A 476 -12.30 20.65 -6.25
C SER A 476 -13.29 21.76 -6.65
N GLY A 477 -13.35 22.11 -7.95
CA GLY A 477 -14.24 23.16 -8.49
C GLY A 477 -13.66 24.57 -8.43
N LYS A 478 -12.39 24.73 -8.05
CA LYS A 478 -11.68 26.02 -8.10
C LYS A 478 -11.10 26.28 -9.51
N SER A 479 -11.11 27.54 -9.95
CA SER A 479 -10.43 27.97 -11.16
C SER A 479 -9.02 28.43 -10.84
N VAL A 480 -8.08 28.27 -11.78
CA VAL A 480 -6.71 28.74 -11.66
C VAL A 480 -6.37 29.69 -12.81
N ALA A 481 -5.64 30.75 -12.52
CA ALA A 481 -5.07 31.63 -13.54
C ALA A 481 -3.72 31.09 -14.03
N GLN A 482 -3.40 31.37 -15.28
CA GLN A 482 -2.09 31.06 -15.87
C GLN A 482 -1.53 32.27 -16.57
N MET A 483 -0.23 32.52 -16.39
CA MET A 483 0.48 33.57 -17.10
C MET A 483 1.80 33.04 -17.63
N GLU A 484 2.27 33.65 -18.73
CA GLU A 484 3.59 33.34 -19.26
C GLU A 484 4.69 34.05 -18.48
N TYR A 485 5.82 33.39 -18.29
CA TYR A 485 7.03 33.96 -17.72
C TYR A 485 7.66 34.96 -18.68
N VAL A 486 7.66 36.22 -18.30
CA VAL A 486 8.28 37.32 -19.04
C VAL A 486 9.42 37.92 -18.22
N THR A 487 10.66 37.78 -18.71
CA THR A 487 11.85 38.09 -17.91
C THR A 487 12.02 39.61 -17.63
N SER A 488 11.54 40.48 -18.51
CA SER A 488 11.77 41.94 -18.44
C SER A 488 10.63 42.73 -17.80
N LEU A 489 9.42 42.18 -17.78
CA LEU A 489 8.21 42.91 -17.32
C LEU A 489 7.40 42.07 -16.30
N MET A 490 8.10 41.34 -15.44
CA MET A 490 7.43 40.38 -14.59
C MET A 490 6.48 41.01 -13.56
N ALA A 491 6.86 42.11 -12.93
CA ALA A 491 6.04 42.79 -11.93
C ALA A 491 4.74 43.34 -12.51
N GLU A 492 4.82 44.02 -13.65
CA GLU A 492 3.67 44.56 -14.37
C GLU A 492 2.73 43.43 -14.83
N LYS A 493 3.29 42.31 -15.30
CA LYS A 493 2.51 41.16 -15.70
C LYS A 493 1.82 40.50 -14.53
N LEU A 494 2.45 40.40 -13.36
CA LEU A 494 1.80 39.93 -12.13
C LEU A 494 0.62 40.82 -11.76
N SER A 495 0.79 42.16 -11.88
CA SER A 495 -0.26 43.13 -11.56
C SER A 495 -1.50 43.00 -12.46
N GLU A 496 -1.33 42.64 -13.75
CA GLU A 496 -2.46 42.36 -14.65
C GLU A 496 -3.37 41.20 -14.20
N HIS A 497 -2.87 40.32 -13.35
CA HIS A 497 -3.61 39.16 -12.82
C HIS A 497 -4.08 39.35 -11.37
N THR A 498 -4.05 40.60 -10.82
CA THR A 498 -4.42 40.82 -9.42
C THR A 498 -5.49 41.90 -9.29
N ASP A 499 -6.61 41.53 -8.64
CA ASP A 499 -7.67 42.45 -8.21
C ASP A 499 -7.41 42.93 -6.77
N SER A 500 -8.07 44.01 -6.36
CA SER A 500 -7.99 44.54 -4.99
C SER A 500 -8.60 43.60 -3.94
N LEU A 501 -8.06 43.66 -2.74
CA LEU A 501 -8.58 42.98 -1.54
C LEU A 501 -8.60 41.43 -1.62
N LYS A 502 -7.74 40.85 -2.43
CA LYS A 502 -7.61 39.37 -2.54
C LYS A 502 -6.24 38.90 -2.08
N LYS A 503 -6.18 37.58 -1.83
CA LYS A 503 -4.95 36.85 -1.54
C LYS A 503 -4.52 36.07 -2.80
N TYR A 504 -3.25 36.14 -3.15
CA TYR A 504 -2.69 35.50 -4.33
C TYR A 504 -1.56 34.56 -3.97
N LEU A 505 -1.57 33.37 -4.56
CA LEU A 505 -0.45 32.45 -4.52
C LEU A 505 0.16 32.29 -5.92
N PHE A 506 1.42 32.64 -6.07
CA PHE A 506 2.16 32.49 -7.33
C PHE A 506 2.97 31.18 -7.29
N ILE A 507 2.78 30.33 -8.31
CA ILE A 507 3.44 29.03 -8.44
C ILE A 507 4.20 28.98 -9.77
N PRO A 508 5.54 29.02 -9.79
CA PRO A 508 6.29 28.90 -11.03
C PRO A 508 6.30 27.46 -11.53
N THR A 509 6.31 27.22 -12.84
CA THR A 509 6.47 25.87 -13.40
C THR A 509 7.94 25.43 -13.53
N SER A 510 8.88 26.19 -12.95
CA SER A 510 10.32 25.88 -12.91
C SER A 510 10.93 26.29 -11.58
N GLY A 511 11.62 25.35 -10.93
CA GLY A 511 12.33 25.59 -9.66
C GLY A 511 13.75 26.15 -9.81
N THR A 512 14.21 26.45 -11.05
CA THR A 512 15.59 26.93 -11.27
C THR A 512 15.84 28.29 -10.61
N LYS A 513 17.08 28.51 -10.14
CA LYS A 513 17.51 29.77 -9.49
C LYS A 513 17.13 31.03 -10.31
N ASN A 514 17.27 30.96 -11.63
CA ASN A 514 16.93 32.10 -12.50
C ASN A 514 15.42 32.43 -12.47
N VAL A 515 14.54 31.43 -12.51
CA VAL A 515 13.09 31.65 -12.42
C VAL A 515 12.70 32.10 -11.02
N MET A 516 13.21 31.42 -10.01
CA MET A 516 13.00 31.78 -8.61
C MET A 516 13.36 33.24 -8.35
N SER A 517 14.59 33.63 -8.65
CA SER A 517 15.09 35.00 -8.37
C SER A 517 14.27 36.09 -9.08
N LYS A 518 13.84 35.84 -10.31
CA LYS A 518 13.00 36.79 -11.06
C LYS A 518 11.59 36.86 -10.47
N LEU A 519 10.98 35.70 -10.17
CA LEU A 519 9.64 35.69 -9.62
C LEU A 519 9.59 36.37 -8.24
N VAL A 520 10.45 35.97 -7.29
CA VAL A 520 10.40 36.56 -5.95
C VAL A 520 10.74 38.04 -5.94
N SER A 521 11.62 38.49 -6.85
CA SER A 521 11.88 39.91 -7.01
C SER A 521 10.69 40.68 -7.58
N ALA A 522 9.98 40.10 -8.56
CA ALA A 522 8.77 40.68 -9.14
C ALA A 522 7.61 40.74 -8.13
N VAL A 523 7.41 39.65 -7.35
CA VAL A 523 6.41 39.60 -6.28
C VAL A 523 6.73 40.63 -5.18
N LYS A 524 8.02 40.79 -4.83
CA LYS A 524 8.45 41.82 -3.88
C LYS A 524 8.13 43.23 -4.38
N ALA A 525 8.38 43.53 -5.66
CA ALA A 525 8.02 44.80 -6.27
C ALA A 525 6.50 45.00 -6.30
N LEU A 526 5.75 43.99 -6.73
CA LEU A 526 4.27 44.00 -6.71
C LEU A 526 3.72 44.34 -5.31
N LYS A 527 4.25 43.70 -4.28
CA LYS A 527 3.84 43.94 -2.88
C LYS A 527 4.15 45.36 -2.40
N ALA A 528 5.24 45.95 -2.90
CA ALA A 528 5.58 47.35 -2.59
C ALA A 528 4.61 48.34 -3.26
N ASP A 529 4.16 48.06 -4.48
CA ASP A 529 3.25 48.89 -5.24
C ASP A 529 1.77 48.67 -4.86
N ARG A 530 1.42 47.50 -4.38
CA ARG A 530 0.05 47.06 -4.09
C ARG A 530 -0.09 46.61 -2.63
N SER A 531 -0.28 47.57 -1.73
CA SER A 531 -0.51 47.25 -0.29
C SER A 531 -1.92 46.72 0.02
N ASP A 532 -2.81 46.75 -0.97
CA ASP A 532 -4.21 46.29 -0.89
C ASP A 532 -4.38 44.80 -1.12
N ILE A 533 -3.32 44.08 -1.50
CA ILE A 533 -3.34 42.61 -1.74
C ILE A 533 -2.36 41.89 -0.83
N GLN A 534 -2.65 40.61 -0.56
CA GLN A 534 -1.69 39.70 0.07
C GLN A 534 -1.11 38.77 -1.01
N VAL A 535 0.18 38.55 -0.94
CA VAL A 535 0.86 37.70 -1.92
C VAL A 535 1.78 36.72 -1.24
N SER A 536 1.73 35.48 -1.71
CA SER A 536 2.60 34.40 -1.29
C SER A 536 3.18 33.67 -2.50
N VAL A 537 4.25 32.96 -2.32
CA VAL A 537 4.92 32.18 -3.37
C VAL A 537 5.09 30.73 -2.91
N LEU A 538 4.66 29.76 -3.73
CA LEU A 538 4.98 28.37 -3.51
C LEU A 538 6.15 27.95 -4.42
N GLY A 539 7.26 27.59 -3.80
CA GLY A 539 8.48 27.12 -4.47
C GLY A 539 8.66 25.61 -4.45
N TYR A 540 9.89 25.16 -4.59
CA TYR A 540 10.27 23.78 -4.82
C TYR A 540 11.41 23.32 -3.90
N PRO A 541 11.63 22.00 -3.74
CA PRO A 541 12.68 21.45 -2.86
C PRO A 541 14.08 22.03 -3.09
N GLU A 542 14.44 22.29 -4.34
CA GLU A 542 15.74 22.89 -4.66
C GLU A 542 15.95 24.31 -4.12
N TRP A 543 14.87 25.01 -3.71
CA TRP A 543 14.98 26.36 -3.15
C TRP A 543 15.68 26.39 -1.80
N VAL A 544 15.71 25.27 -1.09
CA VAL A 544 16.53 25.08 0.12
C VAL A 544 18.00 25.45 -0.14
N THR A 545 18.51 25.18 -1.35
CA THR A 545 19.91 25.48 -1.70
C THR A 545 20.20 26.96 -1.96
N TYR A 546 19.16 27.81 -2.01
CA TYR A 546 19.30 29.26 -2.31
C TYR A 546 19.04 30.12 -1.07
N THR A 547 18.77 29.55 0.07
CA THR A 547 18.37 30.26 1.31
C THR A 547 19.44 31.24 1.79
N ASP A 548 20.72 30.87 1.77
CA ASP A 548 21.82 31.77 2.20
C ASP A 548 21.81 33.13 1.52
N GLU A 549 21.42 33.17 0.24
CA GLU A 549 21.42 34.39 -0.57
C GLU A 549 20.04 35.09 -0.57
N TRP A 550 18.95 34.30 -0.49
CA TRP A 550 17.58 34.76 -0.76
C TRP A 550 16.66 34.78 0.44
N GLN A 551 17.10 34.35 1.61
CA GLN A 551 16.28 34.26 2.82
C GLN A 551 15.48 35.52 3.11
N LYS A 552 16.13 36.70 3.11
CA LYS A 552 15.46 37.99 3.33
C LYS A 552 14.35 38.26 2.31
N THR A 553 14.53 37.82 1.07
CA THR A 553 13.52 38.01 0.03
C THR A 553 12.40 36.98 0.19
N PHE A 554 12.70 35.75 0.60
CA PHE A 554 11.70 34.77 0.90
C PHE A 554 10.75 35.22 2.02
N HIS A 555 11.28 35.77 3.10
CA HIS A 555 10.47 36.38 4.15
C HIS A 555 9.64 37.57 3.61
N ALA A 556 10.24 38.46 2.80
CA ALA A 556 9.53 39.62 2.29
C ALA A 556 8.31 39.27 1.42
N VAL A 557 8.32 38.12 0.73
CA VAL A 557 7.26 37.70 -0.19
C VAL A 557 6.45 36.52 0.29
N ASP A 558 6.56 36.19 1.58
CA ASP A 558 5.76 35.14 2.19
C ASP A 558 5.88 33.80 1.44
N THR A 559 7.06 33.19 1.55
CA THR A 559 7.45 32.07 0.69
C THR A 559 7.27 30.72 1.37
N TYR A 560 6.59 29.82 0.70
CA TYR A 560 6.46 28.42 1.06
C TYR A 560 7.25 27.54 0.10
N PHE A 561 7.82 26.47 0.59
CA PHE A 561 8.27 25.35 -0.24
C PHE A 561 8.28 24.05 0.55
N TYR A 562 8.29 22.94 -0.16
CA TYR A 562 8.30 21.61 0.42
C TYR A 562 9.62 20.91 0.15
N SER A 563 10.05 20.03 1.04
CA SER A 563 11.30 19.31 0.87
C SER A 563 11.28 17.96 1.62
N ARG A 564 12.12 17.02 1.18
CA ARG A 564 12.42 15.79 1.90
C ARG A 564 13.35 16.01 3.08
N PHE A 565 14.12 17.06 3.04
CA PHE A 565 15.15 17.41 4.01
C PHE A 565 15.11 18.91 4.28
N PHE A 566 15.26 19.26 5.53
CA PHE A 566 15.42 20.67 5.89
C PHE A 566 16.30 20.81 7.13
N THR A 567 17.34 21.64 7.04
CA THR A 567 18.19 21.97 8.17
C THR A 567 17.78 23.32 8.70
N ASN A 568 17.15 23.35 9.87
CA ASN A 568 16.85 24.61 10.54
C ASN A 568 18.16 25.20 11.07
N PRO A 569 18.58 26.40 10.61
CA PRO A 569 19.80 27.03 11.08
C PRO A 569 19.81 27.32 12.58
N ASP A 570 18.65 27.47 13.21
CA ASP A 570 18.50 27.75 14.63
C ASP A 570 18.42 26.49 15.50
N ASN A 571 18.57 25.29 14.90
CA ASN A 571 18.55 24.04 15.65
C ASN A 571 19.85 23.85 16.46
N PRO A 572 19.81 23.78 17.81
CA PRO A 572 21.02 23.64 18.64
C PRO A 572 21.76 22.31 18.37
N LYS A 573 21.06 21.25 17.96
CA LYS A 573 21.69 19.97 17.56
C LYS A 573 22.63 20.12 16.35
N LEU A 574 22.33 21.10 15.46
CA LEU A 574 23.18 21.40 14.29
C LEU A 574 24.53 21.94 14.72
N GLU A 575 24.57 22.87 15.68
CA GLU A 575 25.81 23.42 16.18
C GLU A 575 26.66 22.36 16.90
N GLU A 576 26.04 21.52 17.71
CA GLU A 576 26.69 20.37 18.35
C GLU A 576 27.33 19.46 17.30
N PHE A 577 26.57 19.05 16.27
CA PHE A 577 27.07 18.21 15.19
C PHE A 577 28.25 18.87 14.44
N ASN A 578 28.11 20.11 14.04
CA ASN A 578 29.16 20.84 13.32
C ASN A 578 30.45 20.95 14.14
N SER A 579 30.34 21.16 15.44
CA SER A 579 31.46 21.20 16.38
C SER A 579 32.17 19.83 16.49
N LEU A 580 31.38 18.74 16.61
CA LEU A 580 31.91 17.38 16.62
C LEU A 580 32.56 17.00 15.30
N TYR A 581 31.90 17.30 14.18
CA TYR A 581 32.41 17.01 12.85
C TYR A 581 33.77 17.68 12.62
N LYS A 582 33.85 19.00 12.92
CA LYS A 582 35.09 19.74 12.84
C LYS A 582 36.18 19.21 13.78
N LYS A 583 35.80 18.81 15.00
CA LYS A 583 36.73 18.23 15.98
C LYS A 583 37.31 16.91 15.49
N TRP A 584 36.53 16.05 14.86
CA TRP A 584 36.95 14.73 14.42
C TRP A 584 37.76 14.75 13.14
N TYR A 585 37.32 15.58 12.18
CA TYR A 585 37.86 15.55 10.81
C TYR A 585 38.63 16.79 10.40
N GLY A 586 38.66 17.85 11.21
CA GLY A 586 39.38 19.09 10.92
C GLY A 586 38.79 19.95 9.84
N GLU A 587 37.61 19.61 9.31
CA GLU A 587 36.93 20.29 8.18
C GLU A 587 35.44 20.51 8.46
N LYS A 588 34.79 21.26 7.60
CA LYS A 588 33.34 21.41 7.57
C LYS A 588 32.75 20.44 6.58
N THR A 589 31.44 20.15 6.72
CA THR A 589 30.68 19.40 5.74
C THR A 589 30.66 20.08 4.37
N LEU A 590 30.53 19.30 3.32
CA LEU A 590 30.42 19.80 1.95
C LEU A 590 29.06 20.47 1.74
N ASN A 591 29.05 21.52 0.92
CA ASN A 591 27.78 22.15 0.53
C ASN A 591 27.04 21.25 -0.47
N ALA A 592 25.98 20.62 0.03
CA ALA A 592 25.07 19.75 -0.72
C ALA A 592 23.66 19.81 -0.11
N ALA A 593 22.66 19.40 -0.86
CA ALA A 593 21.30 19.25 -0.37
C ALA A 593 20.76 17.87 -0.83
N PRO A 594 20.58 16.93 0.10
CA PRO A 594 20.89 17.02 1.54
C PRO A 594 22.38 17.18 1.83
N VAL A 595 22.73 17.66 3.03
CA VAL A 595 24.10 17.61 3.57
C VAL A 595 24.39 16.17 3.97
N PHE A 596 25.34 15.50 3.28
CA PHE A 596 25.56 14.05 3.44
C PHE A 596 26.07 13.68 4.82
N GLY A 597 26.88 14.54 5.46
CA GLY A 597 27.29 14.30 6.84
C GLY A 597 26.12 14.28 7.82
N LEU A 598 25.14 15.18 7.65
CA LEU A 598 23.92 15.19 8.45
C LEU A 598 23.04 13.99 8.12
N LEU A 599 22.91 13.64 6.83
CA LEU A 599 22.16 12.45 6.41
C LEU A 599 22.75 11.18 7.03
N GLY A 600 24.09 11.05 7.04
CA GLY A 600 24.77 9.94 7.70
C GLY A 600 24.56 9.91 9.20
N TYR A 601 24.57 11.08 9.84
CA TYR A 601 24.29 11.20 11.28
C TYR A 601 22.84 10.82 11.62
N ASP A 602 21.86 11.40 10.94
CA ASP A 602 20.44 11.14 11.20
C ASP A 602 20.08 9.66 10.96
N THR A 603 20.55 9.09 9.83
CA THR A 603 20.32 7.67 9.54
C THR A 603 21.05 6.76 10.53
N GLY A 604 22.28 7.15 10.95
CA GLY A 604 23.04 6.41 11.96
C GLY A 604 22.33 6.36 13.30
N MET A 605 21.85 7.52 13.77
CA MET A 605 21.11 7.60 15.04
C MET A 605 19.85 6.72 14.99
N TYR A 606 19.03 6.87 13.93
CA TYR A 606 17.79 6.11 13.79
C TYR A 606 18.05 4.60 13.70
N PHE A 607 18.89 4.14 12.74
CA PHE A 607 19.04 2.71 12.50
C PHE A 607 19.80 1.98 13.61
N ILE A 608 20.75 2.63 14.28
CA ILE A 608 21.44 2.01 15.41
C ILE A 608 20.46 1.82 16.57
N ASP A 609 19.70 2.85 16.94
CA ASP A 609 18.69 2.75 18.00
C ASP A 609 17.62 1.70 17.63
N ALA A 610 17.10 1.75 16.40
CA ALA A 610 16.11 0.79 15.92
C ALA A 610 16.61 -0.66 15.94
N MET A 611 17.88 -0.91 15.56
CA MET A 611 18.46 -2.25 15.58
C MET A 611 18.74 -2.74 17.01
N CYS A 612 19.11 -1.85 17.92
CA CYS A 612 19.29 -2.18 19.33
C CYS A 612 17.96 -2.57 19.97
N ASP A 613 16.88 -1.83 19.66
CA ASP A 613 15.54 -2.12 20.17
C ASP A 613 14.94 -3.38 19.52
N ALA A 614 15.13 -3.55 18.21
CA ALA A 614 14.61 -4.66 17.43
C ALA A 614 15.22 -6.02 17.80
N LYS A 615 16.39 -6.06 18.41
CA LYS A 615 17.01 -7.30 18.89
C LYS A 615 16.13 -8.05 19.90
N ASN A 616 15.32 -7.31 20.63
CA ASN A 616 14.37 -7.87 21.59
C ASN A 616 12.97 -8.09 20.98
N ASP A 617 12.62 -7.32 19.95
CA ASP A 617 11.32 -7.42 19.28
C ASP A 617 11.32 -6.56 17.99
N ILE A 618 11.49 -7.20 16.84
CA ILE A 618 11.54 -6.51 15.53
C ILE A 618 10.27 -5.69 15.22
N SER A 619 9.13 -6.02 15.86
CA SER A 619 7.90 -5.23 15.72
C SER A 619 7.98 -3.86 16.39
N LYS A 620 9.02 -3.61 17.18
CA LYS A 620 9.27 -2.35 17.90
C LYS A 620 10.19 -1.39 17.16
N ILE A 621 10.50 -1.63 15.89
CA ILE A 621 11.14 -0.58 15.09
C ILE A 621 10.18 0.61 15.10
N ASP A 622 10.53 1.62 15.91
CA ASP A 622 9.73 2.85 16.00
C ASP A 622 9.81 3.58 14.67
N ASN A 623 8.66 3.94 14.16
CA ASN A 623 8.55 4.51 12.82
C ASN A 623 8.84 6.02 12.79
N ASN A 624 8.97 6.67 13.95
CA ASN A 624 9.06 8.13 14.02
C ASN A 624 10.40 8.59 14.63
N TYR A 625 11.14 9.42 13.90
CA TYR A 625 12.40 10.00 14.34
C TYR A 625 12.56 11.43 13.86
N ASP A 626 12.89 12.34 14.78
CA ASP A 626 13.16 13.75 14.50
C ASP A 626 14.67 14.05 14.59
N GLY A 627 15.33 14.04 13.42
CA GLY A 627 16.74 14.31 13.24
C GLY A 627 17.10 15.78 13.16
N ILE A 628 18.32 16.07 12.71
CA ILE A 628 18.81 17.44 12.50
C ILE A 628 18.32 17.99 11.15
N GLN A 629 18.34 17.16 10.13
CA GLN A 629 17.99 17.47 8.75
C GLN A 629 16.85 16.61 8.23
N SER A 630 16.70 15.39 8.78
CA SER A 630 15.79 14.38 8.31
C SER A 630 14.73 14.09 9.35
N HIS A 631 13.49 13.90 8.91
CA HIS A 631 12.44 13.29 9.72
C HIS A 631 12.10 11.94 9.10
N PHE A 632 12.05 10.88 9.93
CA PHE A 632 11.70 9.56 9.46
C PHE A 632 10.37 9.13 10.07
N ASN A 633 9.46 8.73 9.21
CA ASN A 633 8.22 8.06 9.53
C ASN A 633 8.04 6.94 8.50
N PHE A 634 8.50 5.74 8.86
CA PHE A 634 8.52 4.61 7.93
C PHE A 634 7.22 3.83 7.99
N GLU A 635 6.62 3.64 6.83
CA GLU A 635 5.44 2.80 6.66
C GLU A 635 5.63 1.80 5.52
N ARG A 636 5.00 0.63 5.65
CA ARG A 636 4.91 -0.33 4.54
C ARG A 636 3.76 0.05 3.61
N THR A 637 3.96 -0.13 2.32
CA THR A 637 2.90 0.05 1.32
C THR A 637 2.00 -1.19 1.18
N SER A 638 2.45 -2.34 1.67
CA SER A 638 1.70 -3.59 1.73
C SER A 638 2.32 -4.53 2.76
N ASN A 639 1.65 -5.63 3.09
CA ASN A 639 2.16 -6.63 4.04
C ASN A 639 3.45 -7.34 3.59
N TRP A 640 3.84 -7.22 2.32
CA TRP A 640 5.04 -7.82 1.73
C TRP A 640 6.02 -6.79 1.13
N SER A 641 5.74 -5.51 1.26
CA SER A 641 6.62 -4.43 0.78
C SER A 641 7.70 -4.09 1.80
N GLY A 642 8.70 -3.33 1.37
CA GLY A 642 9.61 -2.61 2.25
C GLY A 642 8.96 -1.40 2.91
N TYR A 643 9.79 -0.62 3.53
CA TYR A 643 9.42 0.60 4.25
C TYR A 643 9.75 1.82 3.40
N ILE A 644 8.82 2.76 3.32
CA ILE A 644 9.05 4.07 2.73
C ILE A 644 8.94 5.14 3.80
N ASN A 645 9.84 6.11 3.75
CA ASN A 645 9.67 7.31 4.55
C ASN A 645 8.50 8.13 3.99
N LYS A 646 7.54 8.47 4.85
CA LYS A 646 6.35 9.27 4.48
C LYS A 646 6.56 10.76 4.74
N SER A 647 7.60 11.13 5.47
CA SER A 647 7.76 12.50 5.94
C SER A 647 8.09 13.48 4.83
N VAL A 648 7.44 14.62 4.88
CA VAL A 648 7.67 15.78 4.01
C VAL A 648 7.68 17.04 4.87
N TYR A 649 8.72 17.84 4.72
CA TYR A 649 8.79 19.16 5.33
C TYR A 649 8.02 20.17 4.48
N ILE A 650 7.18 20.95 5.12
CA ILE A 650 6.65 22.23 4.61
C ILE A 650 7.38 23.36 5.34
N ILE A 651 8.03 24.21 4.61
CA ILE A 651 8.84 25.30 5.13
C ILE A 651 8.21 26.63 4.73
N HIS A 652 7.93 27.47 5.70
CA HIS A 652 7.31 28.78 5.51
C HIS A 652 8.22 29.89 6.03
N TYR A 653 8.68 30.73 5.13
CA TYR A 653 9.41 31.96 5.45
C TYR A 653 8.41 33.09 5.65
N THR A 654 8.03 33.34 6.89
CA THR A 654 6.97 34.32 7.24
C THR A 654 7.43 35.77 7.07
N PRO A 655 6.52 36.70 6.81
CA PRO A 655 6.84 38.15 6.78
C PRO A 655 7.36 38.72 8.12
N SER A 656 7.15 38.00 9.24
CA SER A 656 7.69 38.36 10.56
C SER A 656 9.17 37.96 10.75
N ASN A 657 9.80 37.39 9.74
CA ASN A 657 11.15 36.83 9.72
C ASN A 657 11.33 35.53 10.55
N ASP A 658 10.25 34.82 10.81
CA ASP A 658 10.29 33.49 11.42
C ASP A 658 10.31 32.41 10.33
N ILE A 659 10.94 31.27 10.60
CA ILE A 659 10.86 30.08 9.76
C ILE A 659 9.95 29.07 10.46
N GLU A 660 8.74 28.92 9.94
CA GLU A 660 7.82 27.91 10.39
C GLU A 660 8.06 26.60 9.65
N ILE A 661 8.08 25.48 10.39
CA ILE A 661 8.37 24.16 9.85
C ILE A 661 7.25 23.23 10.29
N GLU A 662 6.62 22.61 9.33
CA GLU A 662 5.64 21.54 9.55
C GLU A 662 6.12 20.26 8.91
N VAL A 663 5.93 19.12 9.58
CA VAL A 663 6.22 17.80 9.01
C VAL A 663 4.90 17.09 8.77
N LYS A 664 4.73 16.61 7.54
CA LYS A 664 3.58 15.83 7.10
C LYS A 664 3.95 14.36 6.93
#